data_23332b4da9df2666a75692e82493eb21
#
_entry.id   23332b4da9df2666a75692e82493eb21
#
_cell.length_a   1.000
_cell.length_b   1.000
_cell.length_c   1.000
_cell.angle_alpha   90.00
_cell.angle_beta   90.00
_cell.angle_gamma   90.00
#
_symmetry.space_group_name_H-M   'P 1'
#
loop_
_entity.id
_entity.type
_entity.pdbx_description
1 polymer ?
#
loop_
_entity_poly.entity_id
_entity_poly.type
_entity_poly.pdbx_seq_one_letter_code
_entity_poly.pdbx_strand_id
1 'polypeptide(L)'
;MQMPKTEQKAATALARGRERLIRDLPRRSAWSFMKAMTALVDEYFRSSFETSAVGPCMDMARNPYAIIAQGGYGRGAQCVHSDVDLLILFEKRVPEDAERLIQEIVYPLWDIGLDVGHATRSLKECLSLAGKDFEILTPLLDARFVCGMSRLYSALTEQLRQKVVLRQARRIVDWLVASNQARHDRFGDSAYLLEPNLKEGQGGLRDYHTMLWIARIKAGLAQPRDLEYMGFLSHEEYEQLKEALAFIYTVRNRLHLLNGRKYDQLHFEHQLQLAKALGYRKTGGQQPVECFLGDLHGQMEFIKQQHLMFLFEQGYEKRARRFRRRSKAVKIDGLIIIKDALQFESARRVSENPLLLFQIFEESARLRLPLGAEALRIVREFGHLCDEELRSSKAAVRSFEKCLTSPAPTFNVLNAMLQAGLLEHFIPEFQSVINRIQYDQYHIYPVDRHLLRTVKTVKTFAEPGDDPQGDLARRVYGEIKQRKRLLWGALLHDIGKGQPGGNHSEKGEALVPGILAEKGLPPAAIDAVAFLVREHLLLAKTAARRDINDEETALFCARRINDVDRLKMLYLLTVADSMATGPKAWNSWTAALLKDLFLKVLNVLEKGELASREAVAGFARKRGALLAATPAPRQKEMEALFEVLSPRYLQNIPPDVIQEHLRLYRTLGDRRFVWEIEPAMSTDTRIVTLCGKDQPGLFSRIAGVFTLNGINILDAQVFTWRNNVALDIFKVQPPPDPIFESDKWDRTEQHLHATLEGRLDLSARLRSRLKTFRPPRPAAMDRPRRIEVDNHTSSFFTIVEVFAEDFPGLLFRITDALFRCGLDVWVAKIATNVDQVVDVFYVRDFDGQKADDPAEVDRIKATIEDALPPENPAAHPPNPMEETESHDRKTV
;
A
#
# COMPACT_ATOMS: atom_id res chain seq x y z
N MET A 1 22.81 -13.51 -46.70
CA MET A 1 22.49 -12.57 -47.80
C MET A 1 22.88 -11.18 -47.28
N GLN A 2 23.91 -10.52 -47.86
CA GLN A 2 24.36 -9.22 -47.41
C GLN A 2 23.27 -8.19 -47.77
N MET A 3 22.82 -7.43 -46.76
CA MET A 3 21.85 -6.34 -46.93
C MET A 3 22.34 -5.30 -47.94
N PRO A 4 21.43 -4.67 -48.74
CA PRO A 4 21.78 -3.57 -49.62
C PRO A 4 22.38 -2.42 -48.78
N LYS A 5 23.48 -1.83 -49.24
CA LYS A 5 24.22 -0.76 -48.52
C LYS A 5 23.38 0.48 -48.16
N THR A 6 22.24 0.68 -48.84
CA THR A 6 21.35 1.84 -48.62
C THR A 6 20.44 1.68 -47.41
N GLU A 7 19.94 0.51 -47.14
CA GLU A 7 19.06 0.19 -45.99
C GLU A 7 19.84 0.22 -44.68
N GLN A 8 21.05 -0.30 -44.67
CA GLN A 8 21.97 -0.19 -43.56
C GLN A 8 22.27 1.27 -43.20
N LYS A 9 22.20 2.20 -44.17
CA LYS A 9 22.34 3.66 -43.94
C LYS A 9 21.11 4.26 -43.26
N ALA A 10 19.88 3.89 -43.66
CA ALA A 10 18.64 4.40 -43.03
C ALA A 10 18.49 3.93 -41.59
N ALA A 11 18.71 2.63 -41.29
CA ALA A 11 18.69 2.08 -39.95
C ALA A 11 19.78 2.70 -39.06
N THR A 12 21.00 2.89 -39.59
CA THR A 12 22.08 3.57 -38.86
C THR A 12 21.74 5.03 -38.57
N ALA A 13 21.10 5.74 -39.50
CA ALA A 13 20.65 7.12 -39.28
C ALA A 13 19.57 7.20 -38.17
N LEU A 14 18.60 6.26 -38.18
CA LEU A 14 17.61 6.14 -37.13
C LEU A 14 18.26 5.86 -35.76
N ALA A 15 19.19 4.90 -35.68
CA ALA A 15 19.89 4.57 -34.44
C ALA A 15 20.63 5.79 -33.87
N ARG A 16 21.39 6.49 -34.67
CA ARG A 16 22.10 7.72 -34.26
C ARG A 16 21.14 8.85 -33.84
N GLY A 17 20.07 9.02 -34.60
CA GLY A 17 19.02 10.00 -34.29
C GLY A 17 18.36 9.70 -32.94
N ARG A 18 18.03 8.41 -32.69
CA ARG A 18 17.46 7.92 -31.45
C ARG A 18 18.40 8.12 -30.27
N GLU A 19 19.68 7.76 -30.39
CA GLU A 19 20.67 8.00 -29.33
C GLU A 19 20.79 9.47 -28.96
N ARG A 20 20.79 10.36 -29.97
CA ARG A 20 20.81 11.81 -29.74
C ARG A 20 19.56 12.28 -28.98
N LEU A 21 18.37 11.86 -29.41
CA LEU A 21 17.13 12.21 -28.72
C LEU A 21 17.09 11.70 -27.29
N ILE A 22 17.55 10.47 -27.03
CA ILE A 22 17.62 9.89 -25.69
C ILE A 22 18.56 10.69 -24.78
N ARG A 23 19.73 11.11 -25.32
CA ARG A 23 20.67 11.96 -24.56
C ARG A 23 20.06 13.31 -24.23
N ASP A 24 19.25 13.89 -25.14
CA ASP A 24 18.59 15.18 -24.94
C ASP A 24 17.28 15.07 -24.12
N LEU A 25 16.79 13.87 -23.79
CA LEU A 25 15.55 13.64 -23.07
C LEU A 25 15.42 14.45 -21.77
N PRO A 26 16.47 14.64 -20.93
CA PRO A 26 16.38 15.47 -19.73
C PRO A 26 15.94 16.92 -19.96
N ARG A 27 16.16 17.44 -21.15
CA ARG A 27 15.93 18.84 -21.53
C ARG A 27 14.66 19.06 -22.36
N ARG A 28 13.96 17.97 -22.73
CA ARG A 28 12.79 18.04 -23.60
C ARG A 28 11.50 17.74 -22.82
N SER A 29 10.39 18.36 -23.23
CA SER A 29 9.07 17.93 -22.80
C SER A 29 8.73 16.54 -23.37
N ALA A 30 7.91 15.75 -22.67
CA ALA A 30 7.49 14.42 -23.13
C ALA A 30 6.89 14.46 -24.53
N TRP A 31 6.02 15.42 -24.80
CA TRP A 31 5.38 15.61 -26.11
C TRP A 31 6.39 15.92 -27.23
N SER A 32 7.34 16.82 -26.97
CA SER A 32 8.39 17.15 -27.93
C SER A 32 9.28 15.95 -28.23
N PHE A 33 9.65 15.17 -27.21
CA PHE A 33 10.45 13.97 -27.36
C PHE A 33 9.70 12.91 -28.20
N MET A 34 8.47 12.58 -27.83
CA MET A 34 7.67 11.56 -28.51
C MET A 34 7.38 11.92 -29.95
N LYS A 35 7.09 13.19 -30.23
CA LYS A 35 6.88 13.69 -31.60
C LYS A 35 8.16 13.55 -32.44
N ALA A 36 9.32 13.92 -31.89
CA ALA A 36 10.61 13.79 -32.58
C ALA A 36 11.00 12.33 -32.81
N MET A 37 10.75 11.44 -31.83
CA MET A 37 10.98 10.00 -31.95
C MET A 37 10.09 9.40 -33.06
N THR A 38 8.80 9.73 -33.06
CA THR A 38 7.84 9.31 -34.09
C THR A 38 8.30 9.76 -35.47
N ALA A 39 8.76 11.03 -35.60
CA ALA A 39 9.24 11.56 -36.87
C ALA A 39 10.49 10.83 -37.40
N LEU A 40 11.42 10.43 -36.52
CA LEU A 40 12.57 9.63 -36.91
C LEU A 40 12.18 8.25 -37.47
N VAL A 41 11.18 7.61 -36.82
CA VAL A 41 10.66 6.32 -37.29
C VAL A 41 9.90 6.47 -38.61
N ASP A 42 9.12 7.54 -38.76
CA ASP A 42 8.42 7.88 -40.00
C ASP A 42 9.42 8.06 -41.16
N GLU A 43 10.50 8.79 -40.93
CA GLU A 43 11.55 9.05 -41.94
C GLU A 43 12.27 7.78 -42.39
N TYR A 44 12.52 6.87 -41.42
CA TYR A 44 13.04 5.56 -41.73
C TYR A 44 12.13 4.80 -42.71
N PHE A 45 10.83 4.71 -42.41
CA PHE A 45 9.90 3.99 -43.28
C PHE A 45 9.71 4.67 -44.64
N ARG A 46 9.69 6.00 -44.71
CA ARG A 46 9.64 6.72 -45.97
C ARG A 46 10.88 6.41 -46.84
N SER A 47 12.06 6.55 -46.23
CA SER A 47 13.32 6.25 -46.94
C SER A 47 13.37 4.78 -47.36
N SER A 48 12.98 3.84 -46.50
CA SER A 48 12.94 2.43 -46.84
C SER A 48 11.92 2.10 -47.95
N PHE A 49 10.78 2.78 -47.97
CA PHE A 49 9.76 2.63 -49.02
C PHE A 49 10.28 3.13 -50.36
N GLU A 50 10.96 4.28 -50.40
CA GLU A 50 11.50 4.91 -51.62
C GLU A 50 12.69 4.12 -52.20
N THR A 51 13.47 3.47 -51.32
CA THR A 51 14.69 2.75 -51.75
C THR A 51 14.47 1.22 -51.82
N SER A 52 13.27 0.74 -51.58
CA SER A 52 12.95 -0.69 -51.60
C SER A 52 13.24 -1.32 -52.95
N ALA A 53 13.99 -2.43 -52.94
CA ALA A 53 14.24 -3.23 -54.13
C ALA A 53 13.11 -4.21 -54.41
N VAL A 54 12.42 -4.65 -53.37
CA VAL A 54 11.30 -5.62 -53.42
C VAL A 54 9.99 -4.94 -53.81
N GLY A 55 9.71 -3.73 -53.29
CA GLY A 55 8.47 -3.00 -53.56
C GLY A 55 8.08 -2.93 -55.03
N PRO A 56 8.97 -2.49 -55.96
CA PRO A 56 8.67 -2.46 -57.39
C PRO A 56 8.35 -3.81 -58.02
N CYS A 57 8.86 -4.92 -57.48
CA CYS A 57 8.64 -6.28 -58.02
C CYS A 57 7.23 -6.81 -57.68
N MET A 58 6.46 -6.16 -56.77
CA MET A 58 5.18 -6.62 -56.31
C MET A 58 3.97 -6.14 -57.10
N ASP A 59 4.15 -5.71 -58.34
CA ASP A 59 3.07 -5.18 -59.19
C ASP A 59 2.26 -4.04 -58.54
N MET A 60 2.97 -3.05 -57.98
CA MET A 60 2.37 -1.92 -57.25
C MET A 60 1.35 -1.14 -58.07
N ALA A 61 1.41 -1.19 -59.41
CA ALA A 61 0.44 -0.54 -60.28
C ALA A 61 -0.95 -1.20 -60.18
N ARG A 62 -1.02 -2.53 -59.97
CA ARG A 62 -2.28 -3.30 -59.90
C ARG A 62 -2.67 -3.67 -58.50
N ASN A 63 -1.74 -3.72 -57.57
CA ASN A 63 -1.95 -4.09 -56.17
C ASN A 63 -1.11 -3.21 -55.24
N PRO A 64 -1.43 -1.91 -55.15
CA PRO A 64 -0.67 -0.99 -54.33
C PRO A 64 -0.76 -1.34 -52.82
N TYR A 65 0.29 -0.89 -52.11
CA TYR A 65 0.30 -1.05 -50.65
C TYR A 65 0.59 0.28 -49.93
N ALA A 66 0.29 0.31 -48.63
CA ALA A 66 0.60 1.42 -47.75
C ALA A 66 1.15 0.92 -46.41
N ILE A 67 2.08 1.64 -45.83
CA ILE A 67 2.58 1.45 -44.48
C ILE A 67 1.81 2.38 -43.56
N ILE A 68 1.16 1.79 -42.57
CA ILE A 68 0.26 2.45 -41.65
C ILE A 68 0.74 2.19 -40.22
N ALA A 69 0.98 3.26 -39.46
CA ALA A 69 1.27 3.21 -38.04
C ALA A 69 0.02 2.87 -37.24
N GLN A 70 0.15 2.04 -36.21
CA GLN A 70 -0.95 1.61 -35.33
C GLN A 70 -0.61 1.88 -33.85
N GLY A 71 -1.57 1.73 -32.98
CA GLY A 71 -1.37 1.79 -31.54
C GLY A 71 -0.62 3.03 -31.04
N GLY A 72 0.41 2.85 -30.23
CA GLY A 72 1.27 3.94 -29.72
C GLY A 72 1.96 4.73 -30.82
N TYR A 73 2.45 4.05 -31.83
CA TYR A 73 3.08 4.66 -32.99
C TYR A 73 2.08 5.43 -33.85
N GLY A 74 0.86 4.89 -34.01
CA GLY A 74 -0.23 5.58 -34.70
C GLY A 74 -0.63 6.90 -34.04
N ARG A 75 -0.68 6.93 -32.70
CA ARG A 75 -0.97 8.14 -31.91
C ARG A 75 0.17 9.16 -31.90
N GLY A 76 1.35 8.85 -32.44
CA GLY A 76 2.52 9.71 -32.33
C GLY A 76 3.13 9.77 -30.92
N ALA A 77 2.90 8.75 -30.11
CA ALA A 77 3.30 8.67 -28.71
C ALA A 77 4.42 7.63 -28.46
N GLN A 78 5.49 7.73 -29.28
CA GLN A 78 6.67 6.85 -29.18
C GLN A 78 7.55 7.22 -28.00
N CYS A 79 7.50 6.42 -26.93
CA CYS A 79 8.43 6.51 -25.82
C CYS A 79 9.78 5.84 -26.14
N VAL A 80 10.76 5.97 -25.25
CA VAL A 80 12.16 5.49 -25.43
C VAL A 80 12.23 4.03 -25.88
N HIS A 81 11.44 3.15 -25.27
CA HIS A 81 11.36 1.71 -25.59
C HIS A 81 9.91 1.28 -25.88
N SER A 82 9.17 2.07 -26.65
CA SER A 82 7.85 1.66 -27.15
C SER A 82 7.98 0.76 -28.37
N ASP A 83 7.06 -0.20 -28.48
CA ASP A 83 6.91 -1.01 -29.67
C ASP A 83 6.55 -0.10 -30.89
N VAL A 84 7.00 -0.46 -32.06
CA VAL A 84 6.58 0.13 -33.32
C VAL A 84 5.55 -0.79 -33.97
N ASP A 85 4.27 -0.45 -33.83
CA ASP A 85 3.17 -1.26 -34.37
C ASP A 85 2.85 -0.83 -35.80
N LEU A 86 2.93 -1.76 -36.77
CA LEU A 86 2.75 -1.51 -38.17
C LEU A 86 1.66 -2.35 -38.81
N LEU A 87 0.95 -1.76 -39.76
CA LEU A 87 0.14 -2.47 -40.75
C LEU A 87 0.66 -2.20 -42.15
N ILE A 88 1.10 -3.24 -42.84
CA ILE A 88 1.37 -3.22 -44.28
C ILE A 88 0.07 -3.63 -44.95
N LEU A 89 -0.62 -2.64 -45.54
CA LEU A 89 -1.96 -2.82 -46.10
C LEU A 89 -1.88 -2.90 -47.61
N PHE A 90 -2.35 -4.02 -48.18
CA PHE A 90 -2.51 -4.21 -49.63
C PHE A 90 -3.94 -3.96 -50.08
N GLU A 91 -4.11 -3.47 -51.33
CA GLU A 91 -5.47 -3.20 -51.84
C GLU A 91 -6.29 -4.47 -52.02
N LYS A 92 -5.73 -5.49 -52.72
CA LYS A 92 -6.49 -6.68 -53.14
C LYS A 92 -6.10 -7.95 -52.38
N ARG A 93 -4.84 -8.35 -52.45
CA ARG A 93 -4.30 -9.56 -51.81
C ARG A 93 -2.89 -9.33 -51.28
N VAL A 94 -2.50 -10.07 -50.31
CA VAL A 94 -1.09 -10.10 -49.88
C VAL A 94 -0.30 -10.94 -50.90
N PRO A 95 0.71 -10.34 -51.55
CA PRO A 95 1.53 -11.07 -52.53
C PRO A 95 2.52 -12.04 -51.84
N GLU A 96 3.03 -13.06 -52.55
CA GLU A 96 4.01 -14.00 -52.00
C GLU A 96 5.31 -13.33 -51.56
N ASP A 97 5.76 -12.29 -52.29
CA ASP A 97 6.96 -11.51 -51.99
C ASP A 97 6.79 -10.57 -50.79
N ALA A 98 5.62 -10.50 -50.13
CA ALA A 98 5.40 -9.64 -48.97
C ALA A 98 6.33 -9.97 -47.79
N GLU A 99 6.71 -11.24 -47.65
CA GLU A 99 7.67 -11.65 -46.62
C GLU A 99 9.07 -11.08 -46.88
N ARG A 100 9.50 -11.01 -48.15
CA ARG A 100 10.76 -10.38 -48.51
C ARG A 100 10.76 -8.87 -48.28
N LEU A 101 9.59 -8.23 -48.45
CA LEU A 101 9.43 -6.80 -48.10
C LEU A 101 9.56 -6.60 -46.60
N ILE A 102 8.98 -7.49 -45.79
CA ILE A 102 9.11 -7.44 -44.32
C ILE A 102 10.56 -7.61 -43.90
N GLN A 103 11.28 -8.58 -44.50
CA GLN A 103 12.70 -8.75 -44.24
C GLN A 103 13.51 -7.50 -44.57
N GLU A 104 13.18 -6.83 -45.68
CA GLU A 104 13.85 -5.61 -46.14
C GLU A 104 13.60 -4.43 -45.17
N ILE A 105 12.34 -4.19 -44.70
CA ILE A 105 12.00 -2.97 -43.99
C ILE A 105 11.87 -3.15 -42.47
N VAL A 106 11.66 -4.39 -41.94
CA VAL A 106 11.45 -4.63 -40.52
C VAL A 106 12.71 -5.19 -39.83
N TYR A 107 13.44 -6.13 -40.48
CA TYR A 107 14.60 -6.77 -39.87
C TYR A 107 15.70 -5.78 -39.46
N PRO A 108 16.01 -4.72 -40.25
CA PRO A 108 16.98 -3.72 -39.84
C PRO A 108 16.61 -2.98 -38.54
N LEU A 109 15.31 -2.91 -38.17
CA LEU A 109 14.86 -2.30 -36.95
C LEU A 109 15.11 -3.22 -35.74
N TRP A 110 14.95 -4.54 -35.91
CA TRP A 110 15.31 -5.51 -34.87
C TRP A 110 16.81 -5.52 -34.60
N ASP A 111 17.63 -5.38 -35.65
CA ASP A 111 19.10 -5.34 -35.53
C ASP A 111 19.59 -4.12 -34.74
N ILE A 112 18.86 -3.01 -34.77
CA ILE A 112 19.15 -1.82 -33.96
C ILE A 112 18.40 -1.80 -32.61
N GLY A 113 17.80 -2.94 -32.21
CA GLY A 113 17.17 -3.13 -30.92
C GLY A 113 15.82 -2.42 -30.74
N LEU A 114 15.04 -2.27 -31.82
CA LEU A 114 13.65 -1.83 -31.73
C LEU A 114 12.71 -3.02 -31.78
N ASP A 115 11.73 -3.04 -30.86
CA ASP A 115 10.61 -3.98 -30.90
C ASP A 115 9.61 -3.53 -31.97
N VAL A 116 9.38 -4.37 -32.97
CA VAL A 116 8.45 -4.06 -34.07
C VAL A 116 7.38 -5.16 -34.13
N GLY A 117 6.15 -4.76 -33.87
CA GLY A 117 4.96 -5.53 -34.16
C GLY A 117 4.46 -5.20 -35.59
N HIS A 118 4.27 -6.19 -36.43
CA HIS A 118 3.74 -5.96 -37.75
C HIS A 118 2.58 -6.90 -38.11
N ALA A 119 1.67 -6.39 -38.92
CA ALA A 119 0.62 -7.16 -39.57
C ALA A 119 0.63 -6.85 -41.06
N THR A 120 0.50 -7.89 -41.89
CA THR A 120 0.40 -7.77 -43.34
C THR A 120 -0.93 -8.30 -43.80
N ARG A 121 -1.79 -7.45 -44.34
CA ARG A 121 -3.19 -7.79 -44.63
C ARG A 121 -3.66 -7.10 -45.92
N SER A 122 -4.62 -7.69 -46.59
CA SER A 122 -5.43 -7.02 -47.59
C SER A 122 -6.49 -6.16 -46.88
N LEU A 123 -7.00 -5.15 -47.56
CA LEU A 123 -8.05 -4.28 -47.07
C LEU A 123 -9.30 -5.10 -46.61
N LYS A 124 -9.68 -6.10 -47.40
CA LYS A 124 -10.83 -6.99 -47.08
C LYS A 124 -10.61 -7.80 -45.82
N GLU A 125 -9.41 -8.40 -45.69
CA GLU A 125 -9.05 -9.18 -44.48
C GLU A 125 -9.00 -8.31 -43.23
N CYS A 126 -8.38 -7.11 -43.34
CA CYS A 126 -8.28 -6.16 -42.25
C CYS A 126 -9.67 -5.78 -41.71
N LEU A 127 -10.61 -5.46 -42.59
CA LEU A 127 -12.01 -5.12 -42.20
C LEU A 127 -12.76 -6.33 -41.62
N SER A 128 -12.55 -7.53 -42.20
CA SER A 128 -13.20 -8.76 -41.70
C SER A 128 -12.73 -9.11 -40.30
N LEU A 129 -11.42 -9.03 -40.02
CA LEU A 129 -10.83 -9.33 -38.72
C LEU A 129 -11.25 -8.28 -37.70
N ALA A 130 -11.18 -7.00 -38.02
CA ALA A 130 -11.60 -5.91 -37.13
C ALA A 130 -13.08 -6.00 -36.74
N GLY A 131 -13.93 -6.56 -37.59
CA GLY A 131 -15.35 -6.78 -37.31
C GLY A 131 -15.63 -7.98 -36.41
N LYS A 132 -14.69 -8.90 -36.27
CA LYS A 132 -14.81 -10.13 -35.45
C LYS A 132 -14.08 -10.00 -34.11
N ASP A 133 -12.93 -9.35 -34.13
CA ASP A 133 -12.04 -9.20 -32.98
C ASP A 133 -11.75 -7.71 -32.71
N PHE A 134 -12.19 -7.25 -31.54
CA PHE A 134 -12.01 -5.85 -31.15
C PHE A 134 -10.61 -5.53 -30.63
N GLU A 135 -9.79 -6.53 -30.29
CA GLU A 135 -8.37 -6.33 -30.01
C GLU A 135 -7.63 -5.90 -31.28
N ILE A 136 -8.05 -6.42 -32.45
CA ILE A 136 -7.54 -5.98 -33.75
C ILE A 136 -8.11 -4.61 -34.15
N LEU A 137 -9.33 -4.30 -33.73
CA LEU A 137 -9.98 -3.02 -34.05
C LEU A 137 -9.31 -1.84 -33.33
N THR A 138 -8.98 -1.98 -32.04
CA THR A 138 -8.49 -0.84 -31.23
C THR A 138 -7.23 -0.19 -31.76
N PRO A 139 -6.17 -0.92 -32.21
CA PRO A 139 -5.02 -0.30 -32.85
C PRO A 139 -5.37 0.42 -34.17
N LEU A 140 -6.38 -0.08 -34.89
CA LEU A 140 -6.84 0.54 -36.14
C LEU A 140 -7.60 1.85 -35.90
N LEU A 141 -8.23 2.02 -34.75
CA LEU A 141 -8.83 3.32 -34.38
C LEU A 141 -7.77 4.42 -34.20
N ASP A 142 -6.53 4.05 -33.93
CA ASP A 142 -5.37 4.93 -33.81
C ASP A 142 -4.50 4.97 -35.08
N ALA A 143 -4.98 4.35 -36.17
CA ALA A 143 -4.21 4.23 -37.41
C ALA A 143 -3.83 5.60 -37.98
N ARG A 144 -2.57 5.73 -38.47
CA ARG A 144 -2.04 6.90 -39.11
C ARG A 144 -1.21 6.51 -40.37
N PHE A 145 -1.42 7.24 -41.46
CA PHE A 145 -0.65 7.03 -42.66
C PHE A 145 0.82 7.42 -42.49
N VAL A 146 1.75 6.58 -42.93
CA VAL A 146 3.20 6.85 -42.91
C VAL A 146 3.72 7.07 -44.33
N CYS A 147 3.59 6.08 -45.23
CA CYS A 147 4.01 6.18 -46.61
C CYS A 147 3.29 5.15 -47.49
N GLY A 148 3.50 5.23 -48.80
CA GLY A 148 2.88 4.38 -49.84
C GLY A 148 1.63 5.02 -50.42
N MET A 149 0.61 4.22 -50.73
CA MET A 149 -0.60 4.67 -51.40
C MET A 149 -1.62 5.25 -50.42
N SER A 150 -1.67 6.58 -50.25
CA SER A 150 -2.56 7.27 -49.28
C SER A 150 -4.05 6.97 -49.47
N ARG A 151 -4.52 6.73 -50.70
CA ARG A 151 -5.90 6.35 -50.96
C ARG A 151 -6.32 5.05 -50.25
N LEU A 152 -5.37 4.13 -50.00
CA LEU A 152 -5.65 2.89 -49.27
C LEU A 152 -5.95 3.21 -47.78
N TYR A 153 -5.20 4.11 -47.18
CA TYR A 153 -5.48 4.57 -45.83
C TYR A 153 -6.83 5.24 -45.74
N SER A 154 -7.18 6.12 -46.69
CA SER A 154 -8.50 6.75 -46.73
C SER A 154 -9.62 5.72 -46.92
N ALA A 155 -9.41 4.71 -47.78
CA ALA A 155 -10.35 3.63 -47.98
C ALA A 155 -10.50 2.75 -46.72
N LEU A 156 -9.39 2.47 -46.01
CA LEU A 156 -9.41 1.73 -44.75
C LEU A 156 -10.22 2.47 -43.69
N THR A 157 -9.90 3.75 -43.45
CA THR A 157 -10.55 4.55 -42.39
C THR A 157 -12.07 4.72 -42.67
N GLU A 158 -12.46 5.03 -43.89
CA GLU A 158 -13.84 5.20 -44.30
C GLU A 158 -14.62 3.87 -44.19
N GLN A 159 -14.09 2.79 -44.76
CA GLN A 159 -14.75 1.49 -44.72
C GLN A 159 -14.80 0.90 -43.29
N LEU A 160 -13.74 1.10 -42.49
CA LEU A 160 -13.74 0.70 -41.08
C LEU A 160 -14.88 1.39 -40.32
N ARG A 161 -15.00 2.71 -40.54
CA ARG A 161 -16.09 3.49 -39.95
C ARG A 161 -17.45 2.98 -40.38
N GLN A 162 -17.69 2.87 -41.67
CA GLN A 162 -19.00 2.54 -42.23
C GLN A 162 -19.41 1.07 -41.99
N LYS A 163 -18.49 0.13 -42.21
CA LYS A 163 -18.80 -1.30 -42.22
C LYS A 163 -18.65 -1.96 -40.85
N VAL A 164 -17.78 -1.43 -39.97
CA VAL A 164 -17.49 -2.02 -38.65
C VAL A 164 -18.00 -1.13 -37.52
N VAL A 165 -17.46 0.09 -37.41
CA VAL A 165 -17.71 0.94 -36.25
C VAL A 165 -19.18 1.34 -36.13
N LEU A 166 -19.77 1.93 -37.14
CA LEU A 166 -21.17 2.40 -37.10
C LEU A 166 -22.17 1.24 -36.93
N ARG A 167 -21.87 0.08 -37.50
CA ARG A 167 -22.75 -1.10 -37.42
C ARG A 167 -22.72 -1.80 -36.06
N GLN A 168 -21.60 -1.72 -35.36
CA GLN A 168 -21.39 -2.44 -34.11
C GLN A 168 -21.04 -1.52 -32.93
N ALA A 169 -21.27 -0.21 -33.05
CA ALA A 169 -20.84 0.80 -32.07
C ALA A 169 -21.15 0.41 -30.62
N ARG A 170 -22.39 0.00 -30.33
CA ARG A 170 -22.78 -0.44 -28.98
C ARG A 170 -21.98 -1.64 -28.49
N ARG A 171 -21.86 -2.67 -29.33
CA ARG A 171 -21.13 -3.91 -28.98
C ARG A 171 -19.65 -3.65 -28.73
N ILE A 172 -19.03 -2.76 -29.53
CA ILE A 172 -17.63 -2.36 -29.36
C ILE A 172 -17.45 -1.63 -28.05
N VAL A 173 -18.32 -0.68 -27.73
CA VAL A 173 -18.22 0.08 -26.48
C VAL A 173 -18.48 -0.79 -25.25
N ASP A 174 -19.49 -1.68 -25.30
CA ASP A 174 -19.72 -2.65 -24.21
C ASP A 174 -18.49 -3.53 -23.96
N TRP A 175 -17.80 -3.97 -25.03
CA TRP A 175 -16.55 -4.73 -24.92
C TRP A 175 -15.40 -3.88 -24.35
N LEU A 176 -15.24 -2.63 -24.80
CA LEU A 176 -14.21 -1.73 -24.26
C LEU A 176 -14.40 -1.51 -22.75
N VAL A 177 -15.63 -1.29 -22.29
CA VAL A 177 -15.93 -1.12 -20.86
C VAL A 177 -15.67 -2.41 -20.08
N ALA A 178 -16.06 -3.57 -20.60
CA ALA A 178 -15.82 -4.85 -19.96
C ALA A 178 -14.32 -5.19 -19.90
N SER A 179 -13.59 -4.96 -21.00
CA SER A 179 -12.12 -5.15 -21.08
C SER A 179 -11.39 -4.20 -20.12
N ASN A 180 -11.86 -2.96 -20.01
CA ASN A 180 -11.32 -1.99 -19.06
C ASN A 180 -11.50 -2.46 -17.61
N GLN A 181 -12.67 -2.98 -17.25
CA GLN A 181 -12.93 -3.51 -15.91
C GLN A 181 -12.04 -4.74 -15.61
N ALA A 182 -11.95 -5.70 -16.53
CA ALA A 182 -11.11 -6.89 -16.37
C ALA A 182 -9.62 -6.53 -16.19
N ARG A 183 -9.17 -5.46 -16.87
CA ARG A 183 -7.83 -4.91 -16.71
C ARG A 183 -7.63 -4.32 -15.31
N HIS A 184 -8.58 -3.52 -14.81
CA HIS A 184 -8.52 -2.96 -13.45
C HIS A 184 -8.51 -4.07 -12.40
N ASP A 185 -9.31 -5.14 -12.59
CA ASP A 185 -9.32 -6.29 -11.68
C ASP A 185 -7.94 -7.01 -11.63
N ARG A 186 -7.19 -7.00 -12.75
CA ARG A 186 -5.85 -7.62 -12.85
C ARG A 186 -4.74 -6.75 -12.26
N PHE A 187 -4.75 -5.45 -12.52
CA PHE A 187 -3.69 -4.52 -12.13
C PHE A 187 -4.00 -3.75 -10.84
N GLY A 188 -5.08 -4.13 -10.15
CA GLY A 188 -5.60 -3.46 -8.97
C GLY A 188 -6.65 -2.40 -9.28
N ASP A 189 -7.63 -2.30 -8.40
CA ASP A 189 -8.79 -1.40 -8.50
C ASP A 189 -8.53 0.00 -7.92
N SER A 190 -7.27 0.34 -7.70
CA SER A 190 -6.84 1.60 -7.09
C SER A 190 -5.71 2.28 -7.87
N ALA A 191 -5.85 3.60 -8.05
CA ALA A 191 -4.77 4.45 -8.57
C ALA A 191 -3.63 4.68 -7.53
N TYR A 192 -3.83 4.24 -6.29
CA TYR A 192 -2.93 4.51 -5.15
C TYR A 192 -2.06 3.31 -4.78
N LEU A 193 -1.82 2.38 -5.68
CA LEU A 193 -0.90 1.27 -5.40
C LEU A 193 0.51 1.80 -5.15
N LEU A 194 1.21 1.21 -4.19
CA LEU A 194 2.62 1.53 -3.91
C LEU A 194 3.50 1.39 -5.16
N GLU A 195 3.17 0.45 -6.02
CA GLU A 195 3.84 0.18 -7.28
C GLU A 195 2.85 0.27 -8.44
N PRO A 196 2.47 1.49 -8.88
CA PRO A 196 1.49 1.66 -9.94
C PRO A 196 2.02 1.24 -11.31
N ASN A 197 1.13 0.70 -12.15
CA ASN A 197 1.41 0.54 -13.57
C ASN A 197 0.95 1.78 -14.33
N LEU A 198 1.91 2.50 -14.92
CA LEU A 198 1.70 3.79 -15.59
C LEU A 198 0.82 3.70 -16.84
N LYS A 199 0.73 2.52 -17.45
CA LYS A 199 -0.04 2.29 -18.66
C LYS A 199 -1.34 1.56 -18.38
N GLU A 200 -1.28 0.41 -17.73
CA GLU A 200 -2.41 -0.50 -17.57
C GLU A 200 -3.13 -0.34 -16.21
N GLY A 201 -2.51 0.30 -15.21
CA GLY A 201 -3.11 0.59 -13.92
C GLY A 201 -4.27 1.58 -14.01
N GLN A 202 -5.08 1.63 -12.96
CA GLN A 202 -6.21 2.58 -12.86
C GLN A 202 -5.68 4.02 -12.84
N GLY A 203 -6.24 4.89 -13.67
CA GLY A 203 -5.71 6.25 -13.90
C GLY A 203 -4.44 6.28 -14.79
N GLY A 204 -4.04 5.15 -15.36
CA GLY A 204 -2.95 5.08 -16.32
C GLY A 204 -3.37 5.44 -17.75
N LEU A 205 -2.41 5.41 -18.67
CA LEU A 205 -2.60 5.83 -20.06
C LEU A 205 -3.72 5.07 -20.78
N ARG A 206 -4.00 3.83 -20.42
CA ARG A 206 -5.02 3.01 -21.03
C ARG A 206 -6.44 3.51 -20.74
N ASP A 207 -6.68 4.11 -19.56
CA ASP A 207 -7.97 4.73 -19.24
C ASP A 207 -8.25 5.92 -20.15
N TYR A 208 -7.25 6.77 -20.37
CA TYR A 208 -7.33 7.86 -21.36
C TYR A 208 -7.57 7.33 -22.79
N HIS A 209 -6.86 6.29 -23.23
CA HIS A 209 -7.06 5.73 -24.56
C HIS A 209 -8.46 5.13 -24.71
N THR A 210 -8.98 4.46 -23.66
CA THR A 210 -10.33 3.89 -23.66
C THR A 210 -11.39 5.00 -23.82
N MET A 211 -11.21 6.13 -23.11
CA MET A 211 -12.08 7.30 -23.25
C MET A 211 -12.06 7.84 -24.69
N LEU A 212 -10.87 8.00 -25.30
CA LEU A 212 -10.72 8.44 -26.69
C LEU A 212 -11.40 7.48 -27.69
N TRP A 213 -11.21 6.17 -27.53
CA TRP A 213 -11.81 5.18 -28.42
C TRP A 213 -13.34 5.21 -28.35
N ILE A 214 -13.90 5.26 -27.13
CA ILE A 214 -15.36 5.37 -26.94
C ILE A 214 -15.89 6.67 -27.59
N ALA A 215 -15.22 7.78 -27.38
CA ALA A 215 -15.60 9.06 -27.95
C ALA A 215 -15.51 9.06 -29.49
N ARG A 216 -14.46 8.46 -30.07
CA ARG A 216 -14.36 8.26 -31.53
C ARG A 216 -15.50 7.42 -32.09
N ILE A 217 -15.84 6.33 -31.40
CA ILE A 217 -16.91 5.42 -31.84
C ILE A 217 -18.29 6.10 -31.78
N LYS A 218 -18.58 6.83 -30.68
CA LYS A 218 -19.90 7.43 -30.43
C LYS A 218 -20.11 8.79 -31.11
N ALA A 219 -19.07 9.62 -31.11
CA ALA A 219 -19.14 11.01 -31.55
C ALA A 219 -18.26 11.32 -32.77
N GLY A 220 -17.46 10.35 -33.25
CA GLY A 220 -16.63 10.53 -34.45
C GLY A 220 -15.45 11.47 -34.26
N LEU A 221 -14.88 11.56 -33.05
CA LEU A 221 -13.72 12.42 -32.77
C LEU A 221 -12.59 12.17 -33.75
N ALA A 222 -12.04 13.24 -34.32
CA ALA A 222 -10.85 13.19 -35.17
C ALA A 222 -9.55 13.34 -34.37
N GLN A 223 -9.54 14.22 -33.38
CA GLN A 223 -8.39 14.55 -32.56
C GLN A 223 -8.75 14.63 -31.07
N PRO A 224 -7.78 14.49 -30.15
CA PRO A 224 -8.05 14.53 -28.70
C PRO A 224 -8.74 15.80 -28.21
N ARG A 225 -8.47 16.94 -28.81
CA ARG A 225 -9.07 18.22 -28.45
C ARG A 225 -10.58 18.27 -28.71
N ASP A 226 -11.10 17.40 -29.56
CA ASP A 226 -12.55 17.31 -29.79
C ASP A 226 -13.31 16.89 -28.51
N LEU A 227 -12.63 16.30 -27.50
CA LEU A 227 -13.25 16.08 -26.19
C LEU A 227 -13.72 17.38 -25.53
N GLU A 228 -12.99 18.47 -25.69
CA GLU A 228 -13.37 19.81 -25.26
C GLU A 228 -14.47 20.36 -26.15
N TYR A 229 -14.26 20.37 -27.47
CA TYR A 229 -15.20 20.98 -28.43
C TYR A 229 -16.59 20.31 -28.44
N MET A 230 -16.66 19.04 -28.11
CA MET A 230 -17.93 18.30 -28.00
C MET A 230 -18.55 18.33 -26.60
N GLY A 231 -17.92 19.03 -25.66
CA GLY A 231 -18.43 19.22 -24.31
C GLY A 231 -18.29 18.03 -23.37
N PHE A 232 -17.44 17.05 -23.71
CA PHE A 232 -17.12 15.95 -22.80
C PHE A 232 -16.24 16.41 -21.64
N LEU A 233 -15.36 17.38 -21.90
CA LEU A 233 -14.49 18.02 -20.90
C LEU A 233 -14.66 19.53 -21.00
N SER A 234 -14.54 20.24 -19.87
CA SER A 234 -14.34 21.69 -19.89
C SER A 234 -12.95 22.03 -20.42
N HIS A 235 -12.72 23.30 -20.73
CA HIS A 235 -11.39 23.78 -21.14
C HIS A 235 -10.33 23.49 -20.09
N GLU A 236 -10.65 23.81 -18.85
CA GLU A 236 -9.74 23.56 -17.71
C GLU A 236 -9.46 22.08 -17.50
N GLU A 237 -10.49 21.21 -17.53
CA GLU A 237 -10.32 19.75 -17.43
C GLU A 237 -9.48 19.20 -18.58
N TYR A 238 -9.60 19.74 -19.78
CA TYR A 238 -8.78 19.32 -20.93
C TYR A 238 -7.32 19.71 -20.75
N GLU A 239 -7.03 20.96 -20.34
CA GLU A 239 -5.65 21.39 -20.10
C GLU A 239 -5.00 20.63 -18.93
N GLN A 240 -5.72 20.41 -17.82
CA GLN A 240 -5.26 19.57 -16.72
C GLN A 240 -5.01 18.11 -17.16
N LEU A 241 -5.87 17.54 -18.01
CA LEU A 241 -5.69 16.21 -18.58
C LEU A 241 -4.41 16.13 -19.43
N LYS A 242 -4.15 17.15 -20.22
CA LYS A 242 -2.94 17.26 -21.05
C LYS A 242 -1.67 17.36 -20.19
N GLU A 243 -1.72 18.11 -19.09
CA GLU A 243 -0.63 18.20 -18.12
C GLU A 243 -0.39 16.85 -17.40
N ALA A 244 -1.46 16.20 -16.95
CA ALA A 244 -1.39 14.89 -16.33
C ALA A 244 -0.76 13.84 -17.26
N LEU A 245 -1.18 13.81 -18.51
CA LEU A 245 -0.60 12.93 -19.53
C LEU A 245 0.88 13.24 -19.78
N ALA A 246 1.25 14.53 -19.89
CA ALA A 246 2.62 14.96 -20.07
C ALA A 246 3.52 14.47 -18.91
N PHE A 247 3.01 14.57 -17.68
CA PHE A 247 3.71 14.08 -16.50
C PHE A 247 3.91 12.56 -16.54
N ILE A 248 2.83 11.80 -16.80
CA ILE A 248 2.92 10.33 -16.84
C ILE A 248 3.86 9.87 -17.99
N TYR A 249 3.80 10.49 -19.16
CA TYR A 249 4.74 10.18 -20.25
C TYR A 249 6.17 10.56 -19.88
N THR A 250 6.41 11.61 -19.12
CA THR A 250 7.74 12.00 -18.62
C THR A 250 8.26 10.90 -17.68
N VAL A 251 7.47 10.49 -16.70
CA VAL A 251 7.83 9.41 -15.76
C VAL A 251 8.11 8.11 -16.53
N ARG A 252 7.23 7.75 -17.48
CA ARG A 252 7.35 6.54 -18.31
C ARG A 252 8.63 6.51 -19.12
N ASN A 253 8.96 7.62 -19.78
CA ASN A 253 10.20 7.73 -20.57
C ASN A 253 11.46 7.59 -19.70
N ARG A 254 11.44 8.17 -18.49
CA ARG A 254 12.55 8.03 -17.53
C ARG A 254 12.64 6.60 -16.98
N LEU A 255 11.51 5.96 -16.72
CA LEU A 255 11.47 4.59 -16.25
C LEU A 255 12.01 3.61 -17.32
N HIS A 256 11.63 3.80 -18.59
CA HIS A 256 12.20 3.06 -19.73
C HIS A 256 13.71 3.23 -19.82
N LEU A 257 14.20 4.48 -19.66
CA LEU A 257 15.63 4.77 -19.72
C LEU A 257 16.41 4.08 -18.59
N LEU A 258 15.86 4.09 -17.36
CA LEU A 258 16.49 3.45 -16.21
C LEU A 258 16.59 1.92 -16.38
N ASN A 259 15.58 1.30 -16.99
CA ASN A 259 15.53 -0.15 -17.17
C ASN A 259 16.16 -0.64 -18.48
N GLY A 260 16.52 0.26 -19.41
CA GLY A 260 17.05 -0.10 -20.73
C GLY A 260 16.09 -0.91 -21.61
N ARG A 261 14.81 -0.96 -21.25
CA ARG A 261 13.74 -1.70 -21.93
C ARG A 261 12.37 -1.10 -21.68
N LYS A 262 11.35 -1.59 -22.38
CA LYS A 262 9.94 -1.28 -22.10
C LYS A 262 9.58 -1.77 -20.70
N TYR A 263 9.15 -0.83 -19.85
CA TYR A 263 8.85 -1.12 -18.45
C TYR A 263 7.84 -0.11 -17.91
N ASP A 264 6.62 -0.56 -17.62
CA ASP A 264 5.50 0.31 -17.24
C ASP A 264 5.10 0.19 -15.77
N GLN A 265 5.68 -0.79 -15.03
CA GLN A 265 5.46 -0.99 -13.60
C GLN A 265 6.49 -0.18 -12.80
N LEU A 266 6.03 0.72 -11.95
CA LEU A 266 6.90 1.54 -11.11
C LEU A 266 7.21 0.82 -9.80
N HIS A 267 8.16 -0.12 -9.83
CA HIS A 267 8.61 -0.80 -8.61
C HIS A 267 9.36 0.13 -7.66
N PHE A 268 9.32 -0.22 -6.38
CA PHE A 268 9.92 0.52 -5.27
C PHE A 268 11.38 0.91 -5.55
N GLU A 269 12.15 -0.01 -6.13
CA GLU A 269 13.58 0.18 -6.46
C GLU A 269 13.87 1.34 -7.43
N HIS A 270 12.88 1.73 -8.24
CA HIS A 270 13.02 2.80 -9.23
C HIS A 270 12.50 4.16 -8.75
N GLN A 271 11.65 4.17 -7.72
CA GLN A 271 10.95 5.37 -7.27
C GLN A 271 11.90 6.46 -6.80
N LEU A 272 12.91 6.11 -5.98
CA LEU A 272 13.93 7.06 -5.52
C LEU A 272 14.78 7.61 -6.65
N GLN A 273 15.23 6.71 -7.54
CA GLN A 273 16.04 7.10 -8.67
C GLN A 273 15.29 8.05 -9.61
N LEU A 274 13.99 7.78 -9.82
CA LEU A 274 13.11 8.65 -10.60
C LEU A 274 12.87 9.99 -9.93
N ALA A 275 12.57 10.03 -8.64
CA ALA A 275 12.38 11.27 -7.89
C ALA A 275 13.62 12.18 -8.03
N LYS A 276 14.82 11.61 -7.85
CA LYS A 276 16.09 12.31 -8.03
C LYS A 276 16.30 12.77 -9.48
N ALA A 277 16.05 11.88 -10.46
CA ALA A 277 16.20 12.17 -11.88
C ALA A 277 15.21 13.24 -12.38
N LEU A 278 14.05 13.37 -11.77
CA LEU A 278 13.04 14.38 -12.04
C LEU A 278 13.28 15.70 -11.27
N GLY A 279 14.31 15.76 -10.40
CA GLY A 279 14.70 16.96 -9.68
C GLY A 279 13.91 17.27 -8.43
N TYR A 280 13.19 16.28 -7.88
CA TYR A 280 12.48 16.45 -6.60
C TYR A 280 13.47 16.67 -5.46
N ARG A 281 13.09 17.54 -4.53
CA ARG A 281 13.89 17.90 -3.35
C ARG A 281 13.04 17.75 -2.10
N LYS A 282 13.69 17.63 -0.96
CA LYS A 282 13.00 17.62 0.34
C LYS A 282 12.24 18.94 0.54
N THR A 283 10.95 18.87 0.78
CA THR A 283 10.07 20.04 0.94
C THR A 283 9.04 19.77 2.04
N GLY A 284 8.86 20.72 2.96
CA GLY A 284 7.83 20.60 4.01
C GLY A 284 7.96 19.37 4.91
N GLY A 285 9.19 18.84 5.09
CA GLY A 285 9.45 17.63 5.87
C GLY A 285 9.23 16.32 5.10
N GLN A 286 8.77 16.36 3.83
CA GLN A 286 8.62 15.19 2.96
C GLN A 286 9.92 14.88 2.23
N GLN A 287 10.18 13.58 2.04
CA GLN A 287 11.28 13.10 1.22
C GLN A 287 11.00 13.39 -0.27
N PRO A 288 12.03 13.50 -1.12
CA PRO A 288 11.85 13.71 -2.56
C PRO A 288 10.92 12.69 -3.22
N VAL A 289 11.00 11.43 -2.81
CA VAL A 289 10.18 10.35 -3.32
C VAL A 289 8.71 10.47 -2.90
N GLU A 290 8.44 10.98 -1.70
CA GLU A 290 7.08 11.22 -1.22
C GLU A 290 6.40 12.32 -2.03
N CYS A 291 7.12 13.41 -2.32
CA CYS A 291 6.64 14.48 -3.19
C CYS A 291 6.37 13.96 -4.60
N PHE A 292 7.31 13.20 -5.17
CA PHE A 292 7.15 12.59 -6.50
C PHE A 292 5.93 11.67 -6.59
N LEU A 293 5.76 10.77 -5.63
CA LEU A 293 4.63 9.85 -5.61
C LEU A 293 3.31 10.58 -5.34
N GLY A 294 3.31 11.62 -4.52
CA GLY A 294 2.14 12.48 -4.30
C GLY A 294 1.65 13.10 -5.60
N ASP A 295 2.55 13.70 -6.39
CA ASP A 295 2.23 14.24 -7.70
C ASP A 295 1.76 13.15 -8.68
N LEU A 296 2.47 12.01 -8.73
CA LEU A 296 2.09 10.90 -9.61
C LEU A 296 0.68 10.38 -9.30
N HIS A 297 0.39 10.12 -8.04
CA HIS A 297 -0.94 9.66 -7.63
C HIS A 297 -2.02 10.70 -7.89
N GLY A 298 -1.72 11.99 -7.66
CA GLY A 298 -2.62 13.08 -8.00
C GLY A 298 -2.99 13.09 -9.48
N GLN A 299 -1.99 12.97 -10.37
CA GLN A 299 -2.21 12.94 -11.82
C GLN A 299 -2.98 11.68 -12.27
N MET A 300 -2.63 10.51 -11.73
CA MET A 300 -3.33 9.27 -12.04
C MET A 300 -4.78 9.29 -11.53
N GLU A 301 -5.02 9.81 -10.34
CA GLU A 301 -6.39 9.95 -9.82
C GLU A 301 -7.21 10.91 -10.67
N PHE A 302 -6.62 12.01 -11.12
CA PHE A 302 -7.30 12.95 -12.02
C PHE A 302 -7.74 12.26 -13.33
N ILE A 303 -6.83 11.52 -14.00
CA ILE A 303 -7.18 10.77 -15.23
C ILE A 303 -8.29 9.76 -14.94
N LYS A 304 -8.21 9.04 -13.83
CA LYS A 304 -9.24 8.09 -13.41
C LYS A 304 -10.59 8.77 -13.24
N GLN A 305 -10.63 9.93 -12.58
CA GLN A 305 -11.87 10.65 -12.35
C GLN A 305 -12.49 11.11 -13.67
N GLN A 306 -11.68 11.67 -14.59
CA GLN A 306 -12.18 12.05 -15.91
C GLN A 306 -12.72 10.85 -16.68
N HIS A 307 -12.04 9.70 -16.61
CA HIS A 307 -12.50 8.47 -17.24
C HIS A 307 -13.84 7.97 -16.67
N LEU A 308 -13.98 7.94 -15.34
CA LEU A 308 -15.21 7.49 -14.68
C LEU A 308 -16.38 8.45 -14.95
N MET A 309 -16.14 9.76 -14.90
CA MET A 309 -17.15 10.76 -15.25
C MET A 309 -17.60 10.61 -16.70
N PHE A 310 -16.66 10.44 -17.62
CA PHE A 310 -16.98 10.20 -19.03
C PHE A 310 -17.84 8.93 -19.21
N LEU A 311 -17.46 7.81 -18.59
CA LEU A 311 -18.26 6.57 -18.66
C LEU A 311 -19.66 6.75 -18.09
N PHE A 312 -19.76 7.46 -16.97
CA PHE A 312 -21.05 7.76 -16.34
C PHE A 312 -21.97 8.57 -17.29
N GLU A 313 -21.47 9.67 -17.87
CA GLU A 313 -22.21 10.51 -18.80
C GLU A 313 -22.63 9.73 -20.07
N GLN A 314 -21.81 8.77 -20.49
CA GLN A 314 -22.10 7.88 -21.60
C GLN A 314 -23.07 6.73 -21.23
N GLY A 315 -23.49 6.61 -19.98
CA GLY A 315 -24.45 5.61 -19.49
C GLY A 315 -23.87 4.21 -19.28
N TYR A 316 -22.54 4.09 -19.10
CA TYR A 316 -21.84 2.82 -18.95
C TYR A 316 -21.41 2.49 -17.51
N GLU A 317 -21.74 3.30 -16.55
CA GLU A 317 -21.53 2.92 -15.16
C GLU A 317 -22.43 1.72 -14.79
N LYS A 318 -21.87 0.72 -14.08
CA LYS A 318 -22.67 -0.40 -13.56
C LYS A 318 -23.74 0.16 -12.64
N ARG A 319 -24.94 0.35 -13.16
CA ARG A 319 -26.11 0.56 -12.32
C ARG A 319 -26.13 -0.57 -11.31
N ALA A 320 -26.06 -0.27 -10.04
CA ALA A 320 -26.49 -1.19 -8.99
C ALA A 320 -27.96 -1.57 -9.30
N ARG A 321 -28.15 -2.63 -10.09
CA ARG A 321 -29.42 -3.09 -10.69
C ARG A 321 -30.48 -3.48 -9.66
N ARG A 322 -30.29 -3.18 -8.37
CA ARG A 322 -31.13 -3.72 -7.29
C ARG A 322 -32.03 -2.75 -6.54
N PHE A 323 -32.15 -1.50 -6.92
CA PHE A 323 -33.14 -0.62 -6.26
C PHE A 323 -33.94 0.23 -7.24
N ARG A 324 -34.76 -0.38 -8.11
CA ARG A 324 -36.00 0.23 -8.54
C ARG A 324 -36.95 0.29 -7.33
N ARG A 325 -36.67 1.09 -6.36
CA ARG A 325 -37.67 1.55 -5.38
C ARG A 325 -38.01 2.98 -5.72
N ARG A 326 -39.31 3.24 -5.90
CA ARG A 326 -40.03 4.50 -6.07
C ARG A 326 -39.12 5.72 -5.96
N SER A 327 -39.12 6.57 -7.00
CA SER A 327 -38.38 7.84 -7.01
C SER A 327 -38.73 8.64 -5.75
N LYS A 328 -37.82 8.61 -4.77
CA LYS A 328 -37.88 9.55 -3.65
C LYS A 328 -37.61 10.91 -4.24
N ALA A 329 -38.54 11.80 -4.15
CA ALA A 329 -38.37 13.19 -4.60
C ALA A 329 -37.22 13.84 -3.84
N VAL A 330 -36.48 14.71 -4.51
CA VAL A 330 -35.50 15.61 -3.88
C VAL A 330 -36.27 16.50 -2.88
N LYS A 331 -35.75 16.64 -1.68
CA LYS A 331 -36.37 17.42 -0.62
C LYS A 331 -35.86 18.87 -0.53
N ILE A 332 -34.75 19.15 -1.20
CA ILE A 332 -34.02 20.43 -1.11
C ILE A 332 -34.26 21.20 -2.38
N ASP A 333 -34.81 22.41 -2.23
CA ASP A 333 -35.02 23.34 -3.34
C ASP A 333 -33.67 23.74 -3.96
N GLY A 334 -33.66 23.90 -5.29
CA GLY A 334 -32.45 24.17 -6.06
C GLY A 334 -31.64 22.91 -6.48
N LEU A 335 -32.10 21.69 -6.11
CA LEU A 335 -31.55 20.42 -6.55
C LEU A 335 -32.55 19.64 -7.42
N ILE A 336 -32.04 18.99 -8.46
CA ILE A 336 -32.83 18.20 -9.40
C ILE A 336 -32.14 16.84 -9.68
N ILE A 337 -32.92 15.89 -10.19
CA ILE A 337 -32.37 14.59 -10.63
C ILE A 337 -32.46 14.54 -12.16
N ILE A 338 -31.32 14.39 -12.81
CA ILE A 338 -31.22 14.21 -14.26
C ILE A 338 -30.45 12.91 -14.53
N LYS A 339 -30.99 11.99 -15.30
CA LYS A 339 -30.34 10.70 -15.67
C LYS A 339 -29.84 9.89 -14.46
N ASP A 340 -30.60 9.80 -13.38
CA ASP A 340 -30.25 9.11 -12.14
C ASP A 340 -29.06 9.73 -11.39
N ALA A 341 -28.72 10.99 -11.64
CA ALA A 341 -27.71 11.77 -10.92
C ALA A 341 -28.30 13.05 -10.34
N LEU A 342 -27.76 13.50 -9.22
CA LEU A 342 -28.10 14.80 -8.63
C LEU A 342 -27.36 15.91 -9.35
N GLN A 343 -28.10 17.00 -9.63
CA GLN A 343 -27.63 18.21 -10.25
C GLN A 343 -28.15 19.43 -9.48
N PHE A 344 -27.44 20.53 -9.60
CA PHE A 344 -28.03 21.83 -9.27
C PHE A 344 -29.01 22.25 -10.36
N GLU A 345 -30.08 22.95 -9.98
CA GLU A 345 -31.01 23.55 -10.93
C GLU A 345 -30.27 24.56 -11.84
N SER A 346 -29.40 25.37 -11.27
CA SER A 346 -28.47 26.25 -11.98
C SER A 346 -27.32 26.69 -11.08
N ALA A 347 -26.20 27.13 -11.68
CA ALA A 347 -25.05 27.72 -10.96
C ALA A 347 -25.48 28.99 -10.18
N ARG A 348 -26.42 29.75 -10.69
CA ARG A 348 -26.97 30.93 -10.03
C ARG A 348 -27.61 30.59 -8.69
N ARG A 349 -28.32 29.47 -8.57
CA ARG A 349 -28.88 29.00 -7.27
C ARG A 349 -27.83 28.78 -6.23
N VAL A 350 -26.66 28.25 -6.62
CA VAL A 350 -25.53 28.05 -5.71
C VAL A 350 -24.94 29.38 -5.26
N SER A 351 -24.78 30.33 -6.18
CA SER A 351 -24.33 31.70 -5.86
C SER A 351 -25.28 32.43 -4.89
N GLU A 352 -26.60 32.24 -5.06
CA GLU A 352 -27.62 32.83 -4.18
C GLU A 352 -27.73 32.10 -2.82
N ASN A 353 -27.44 30.80 -2.78
CA ASN A 353 -27.47 29.96 -1.58
C ASN A 353 -26.29 28.97 -1.54
N PRO A 354 -25.13 29.41 -1.07
CA PRO A 354 -23.94 28.54 -1.00
C PRO A 354 -24.07 27.28 -0.13
N LEU A 355 -25.04 27.23 0.78
CA LEU A 355 -25.34 26.02 1.57
C LEU A 355 -25.69 24.81 0.67
N LEU A 356 -26.17 25.04 -0.54
CA LEU A 356 -26.44 23.98 -1.54
C LEU A 356 -25.21 23.17 -1.85
N LEU A 357 -23.98 23.73 -1.73
CA LEU A 357 -22.71 22.99 -1.88
C LEU A 357 -22.62 21.79 -0.92
N PHE A 358 -23.15 21.90 0.29
CA PHE A 358 -23.20 20.79 1.26
C PHE A 358 -24.45 19.92 1.09
N GLN A 359 -25.57 20.56 0.82
CA GLN A 359 -26.87 19.91 0.76
C GLN A 359 -26.99 18.93 -0.41
N ILE A 360 -26.27 19.15 -1.51
CA ILE A 360 -26.25 18.20 -2.63
C ILE A 360 -25.59 16.86 -2.21
N PHE A 361 -24.56 16.90 -1.37
CA PHE A 361 -23.93 15.69 -0.83
C PHE A 361 -24.81 15.02 0.24
N GLU A 362 -25.51 15.81 1.07
CA GLU A 362 -26.51 15.28 2.00
C GLU A 362 -27.62 14.51 1.27
N GLU A 363 -28.18 15.10 0.20
CA GLU A 363 -29.21 14.45 -0.63
C GLU A 363 -28.64 13.23 -1.38
N SER A 364 -27.39 13.32 -1.86
CA SER A 364 -26.68 12.21 -2.47
C SER A 364 -26.56 11.02 -1.51
N ALA A 365 -26.15 11.26 -0.27
CA ALA A 365 -26.07 10.24 0.78
C ALA A 365 -27.45 9.64 1.10
N ARG A 366 -28.48 10.48 1.20
CA ARG A 366 -29.85 10.07 1.51
C ARG A 366 -30.49 9.24 0.41
N LEU A 367 -30.33 9.69 -0.84
CA LEU A 367 -30.93 9.05 -2.01
C LEU A 367 -30.10 7.89 -2.55
N ARG A 368 -28.80 7.84 -2.21
CA ARG A 368 -27.78 6.96 -2.79
C ARG A 368 -27.66 7.16 -4.31
N LEU A 369 -27.70 8.42 -4.72
CA LEU A 369 -27.50 8.82 -6.11
C LEU A 369 -26.18 9.57 -6.24
N PRO A 370 -25.38 9.32 -7.29
CA PRO A 370 -24.16 10.07 -7.55
C PRO A 370 -24.48 11.51 -7.95
N LEU A 371 -23.50 12.39 -7.84
CA LEU A 371 -23.54 13.71 -8.44
C LEU A 371 -23.23 13.58 -9.94
N GLY A 372 -23.90 14.38 -10.76
CA GLY A 372 -23.53 14.49 -12.16
C GLY A 372 -22.26 15.32 -12.35
N ALA A 373 -21.61 15.18 -13.50
CA ALA A 373 -20.36 15.87 -13.80
C ALA A 373 -20.47 17.39 -13.67
N GLU A 374 -21.56 17.96 -14.17
CA GLU A 374 -21.83 19.40 -14.06
C GLU A 374 -21.97 19.85 -12.61
N ALA A 375 -22.61 19.04 -11.76
CA ALA A 375 -22.70 19.35 -10.33
C ALA A 375 -21.33 19.36 -9.66
N LEU A 376 -20.45 18.38 -10.00
CA LEU A 376 -19.10 18.36 -9.48
C LEU A 376 -18.24 19.53 -9.96
N ARG A 377 -18.43 19.97 -11.22
CA ARG A 377 -17.79 21.19 -11.76
C ARG A 377 -18.23 22.42 -11.00
N ILE A 378 -19.53 22.58 -10.80
CA ILE A 378 -20.11 23.71 -10.03
C ILE A 378 -19.58 23.71 -8.60
N VAL A 379 -19.51 22.55 -7.91
CA VAL A 379 -18.94 22.48 -6.56
C VAL A 379 -17.49 22.93 -6.57
N ARG A 380 -16.70 22.53 -7.56
CA ARG A 380 -15.27 22.91 -7.67
C ARG A 380 -15.11 24.40 -7.93
N GLU A 381 -15.87 24.94 -8.86
CA GLU A 381 -15.83 26.35 -9.24
C GLU A 381 -16.31 27.27 -8.10
N PHE A 382 -17.38 26.90 -7.44
CA PHE A 382 -18.00 27.68 -6.36
C PHE A 382 -17.52 27.27 -4.95
N GLY A 383 -16.56 26.36 -4.83
CA GLY A 383 -15.99 25.93 -3.54
C GLY A 383 -15.45 27.09 -2.69
N HIS A 384 -14.94 28.13 -3.33
CA HIS A 384 -14.48 29.36 -2.69
C HIS A 384 -15.57 30.12 -1.90
N LEU A 385 -16.85 29.86 -2.17
CA LEU A 385 -17.97 30.40 -1.40
C LEU A 385 -18.12 29.72 -0.02
N CYS A 386 -17.37 28.62 0.23
CA CYS A 386 -17.25 28.01 1.54
C CYS A 386 -16.25 28.80 2.39
N ASP A 387 -16.59 30.05 2.68
CA ASP A 387 -15.84 30.95 3.54
C ASP A 387 -15.99 30.60 5.03
N GLU A 388 -15.41 31.39 5.91
CA GLU A 388 -15.42 31.17 7.36
C GLU A 388 -16.87 31.19 7.93
N GLU A 389 -17.71 32.05 7.43
CA GLU A 389 -19.10 32.16 7.88
C GLU A 389 -19.90 30.90 7.50
N LEU A 390 -19.80 30.44 6.26
CA LEU A 390 -20.50 29.24 5.81
C LEU A 390 -19.97 27.97 6.48
N ARG A 391 -18.62 27.77 6.53
CA ARG A 391 -18.03 26.56 7.10
C ARG A 391 -18.24 26.41 8.62
N SER A 392 -18.47 27.52 9.34
CA SER A 392 -18.83 27.53 10.77
C SER A 392 -20.35 27.51 11.01
N SER A 393 -21.17 27.69 9.97
CA SER A 393 -22.62 27.73 10.12
C SER A 393 -23.17 26.39 10.61
N LYS A 394 -24.11 26.44 11.55
CA LYS A 394 -24.81 25.24 12.06
C LYS A 394 -25.48 24.42 10.95
N ALA A 395 -25.88 25.06 9.86
CA ALA A 395 -26.54 24.41 8.74
C ALA A 395 -25.55 23.58 7.92
N ALA A 396 -24.38 24.14 7.56
CA ALA A 396 -23.33 23.43 6.83
C ALA A 396 -22.76 22.27 7.66
N VAL A 397 -22.45 22.51 8.95
CA VAL A 397 -21.97 21.49 9.87
C VAL A 397 -22.97 20.33 10.00
N ARG A 398 -24.26 20.59 10.13
CA ARG A 398 -25.29 19.55 10.20
C ARG A 398 -25.38 18.75 8.90
N SER A 399 -25.30 19.43 7.76
CA SER A 399 -25.32 18.78 6.44
C SER A 399 -24.08 17.86 6.27
N PHE A 400 -22.90 18.36 6.64
CA PHE A 400 -21.67 17.56 6.65
C PHE A 400 -21.76 16.35 7.60
N GLU A 401 -22.23 16.55 8.83
CA GLU A 401 -22.39 15.45 9.80
C GLU A 401 -23.36 14.37 9.32
N LYS A 402 -24.42 14.74 8.56
CA LYS A 402 -25.31 13.76 7.93
C LYS A 402 -24.58 12.93 6.86
N CYS A 403 -23.66 13.54 6.10
CA CYS A 403 -22.78 12.83 5.19
C CYS A 403 -21.80 11.92 5.95
N LEU A 404 -21.17 12.46 7.01
CA LEU A 404 -20.21 11.72 7.85
C LEU A 404 -20.87 10.51 8.52
N THR A 405 -22.10 10.64 9.01
CA THR A 405 -22.82 9.58 9.75
C THR A 405 -23.70 8.71 8.85
N SER A 406 -23.75 8.96 7.54
CA SER A 406 -24.53 8.14 6.60
C SER A 406 -24.16 6.65 6.74
N PRO A 407 -25.16 5.75 6.86
CA PRO A 407 -24.92 4.32 7.18
C PRO A 407 -24.50 3.48 5.97
N ALA A 408 -24.25 4.09 4.80
CA ALA A 408 -23.92 3.36 3.59
C ALA A 408 -22.39 3.38 3.31
N PRO A 409 -21.61 2.40 3.79
CA PRO A 409 -20.16 2.38 3.57
C PRO A 409 -19.79 2.17 2.08
N THR A 410 -20.68 1.55 1.30
CA THR A 410 -20.47 1.31 -0.14
C THR A 410 -20.73 2.55 -1.00
N PHE A 411 -21.43 3.55 -0.48
CA PHE A 411 -21.72 4.81 -1.16
C PHE A 411 -20.98 5.96 -0.46
N ASN A 412 -19.73 6.19 -0.86
CA ASN A 412 -18.82 7.09 -0.16
C ASN A 412 -18.93 8.53 -0.66
N VAL A 413 -19.88 9.27 -0.09
CA VAL A 413 -20.11 10.68 -0.39
C VAL A 413 -18.91 11.57 -0.03
N LEU A 414 -18.16 11.24 1.03
CA LEU A 414 -16.97 12.00 1.44
C LEU A 414 -15.87 11.97 0.37
N ASN A 415 -15.74 10.86 -0.36
CA ASN A 415 -14.81 10.80 -1.50
C ASN A 415 -15.22 11.79 -2.61
N ALA A 416 -16.52 11.94 -2.88
CA ALA A 416 -17.00 12.91 -3.86
C ALA A 416 -16.77 14.34 -3.38
N MET A 417 -16.91 14.62 -2.07
CA MET A 417 -16.57 15.92 -1.49
C MET A 417 -15.09 16.25 -1.64
N LEU A 418 -14.19 15.28 -1.35
CA LEU A 418 -12.75 15.45 -1.54
C LEU A 418 -12.40 15.68 -3.02
N GLN A 419 -13.00 14.91 -3.93
CA GLN A 419 -12.75 15.03 -5.37
C GLN A 419 -13.25 16.37 -5.95
N ALA A 420 -14.31 16.91 -5.38
CA ALA A 420 -14.86 18.21 -5.78
C ALA A 420 -14.18 19.40 -5.09
N GLY A 421 -13.17 19.15 -4.22
CA GLY A 421 -12.46 20.20 -3.52
C GLY A 421 -13.21 20.84 -2.35
N LEU A 422 -14.39 20.32 -1.98
CA LEU A 422 -15.18 20.92 -0.92
C LEU A 422 -14.67 20.60 0.49
N LEU A 423 -14.00 19.45 0.65
CA LEU A 423 -13.55 19.00 1.97
C LEU A 423 -12.45 19.91 2.54
N GLU A 424 -11.52 20.35 1.70
CA GLU A 424 -10.44 21.26 2.09
C GLU A 424 -10.94 22.72 2.29
N HIS A 425 -12.02 23.11 1.63
CA HIS A 425 -12.67 24.38 1.93
C HIS A 425 -13.42 24.33 3.27
N PHE A 426 -13.99 23.18 3.62
CA PHE A 426 -14.69 22.99 4.88
C PHE A 426 -13.75 22.78 6.06
N ILE A 427 -12.65 22.05 5.88
CA ILE A 427 -11.59 21.82 6.86
C ILE A 427 -10.26 22.24 6.21
N PRO A 428 -9.84 23.52 6.34
CA PRO A 428 -8.65 24.05 5.66
C PRO A 428 -7.35 23.25 5.97
N GLU A 429 -7.25 22.70 7.17
CA GLU A 429 -6.10 21.90 7.59
C GLU A 429 -5.97 20.62 6.75
N PHE A 430 -7.07 20.13 6.17
CA PHE A 430 -7.09 18.96 5.32
C PHE A 430 -6.25 19.13 4.05
N GLN A 431 -6.08 20.39 3.57
CA GLN A 431 -5.23 20.73 2.42
C GLN A 431 -3.80 20.17 2.58
N SER A 432 -3.27 20.18 3.80
CA SER A 432 -1.90 19.74 4.09
C SER A 432 -1.67 18.23 3.97
N VAL A 433 -2.75 17.43 3.93
CA VAL A 433 -2.70 15.97 3.82
C VAL A 433 -3.17 15.45 2.46
N ILE A 434 -3.69 16.31 1.57
CA ILE A 434 -4.13 15.92 0.23
C ILE A 434 -2.94 15.40 -0.58
N ASN A 435 -3.11 14.20 -1.16
CA ASN A 435 -2.09 13.49 -1.93
C ASN A 435 -0.76 13.30 -1.19
N ARG A 436 -0.75 13.48 0.14
CA ARG A 436 0.46 13.28 0.95
C ARG A 436 0.76 11.80 1.07
N ILE A 437 1.92 11.40 0.56
CA ILE A 437 2.41 10.02 0.66
C ILE A 437 3.28 9.87 1.89
N GLN A 438 3.09 8.79 2.59
CA GLN A 438 4.04 8.25 3.54
C GLN A 438 4.78 7.10 2.86
N TYR A 439 6.06 7.29 2.60
CA TYR A 439 6.86 6.33 1.86
C TYR A 439 7.30 5.19 2.76
N ASP A 440 6.45 4.19 2.87
CA ASP A 440 6.72 2.94 3.57
C ASP A 440 5.97 1.76 2.89
N GLN A 441 6.28 0.54 3.30
CA GLN A 441 5.72 -0.66 2.65
C GLN A 441 4.29 -1.04 3.12
N TYR A 442 3.69 -0.29 4.05
CA TYR A 442 2.38 -0.61 4.66
C TYR A 442 1.28 0.34 4.22
N HIS A 443 1.59 1.63 4.08
CA HIS A 443 0.60 2.62 3.67
C HIS A 443 0.39 2.57 2.16
N ILE A 444 -0.63 1.84 1.75
CA ILE A 444 -0.99 1.68 0.34
C ILE A 444 -1.59 2.98 -0.23
N TYR A 445 -2.11 3.84 0.64
CA TYR A 445 -2.90 5.01 0.25
C TYR A 445 -2.28 6.33 0.74
N PRO A 446 -2.46 7.45 0.00
CA PRO A 446 -2.20 8.79 0.53
C PRO A 446 -3.00 9.05 1.81
N VAL A 447 -2.49 9.94 2.65
CA VAL A 447 -3.07 10.23 3.98
C VAL A 447 -4.54 10.63 3.89
N ASP A 448 -4.92 11.50 2.95
CA ASP A 448 -6.31 11.92 2.71
C ASP A 448 -7.24 10.73 2.43
N ARG A 449 -6.82 9.81 1.59
CA ARG A 449 -7.58 8.62 1.23
C ARG A 449 -7.63 7.60 2.36
N HIS A 450 -6.53 7.47 3.09
CA HIS A 450 -6.48 6.65 4.30
C HIS A 450 -7.49 7.12 5.34
N LEU A 451 -7.56 8.42 5.62
CA LEU A 451 -8.54 9.01 6.53
C LEU A 451 -9.98 8.67 6.13
N LEU A 452 -10.33 8.88 4.86
CA LEU A 452 -11.68 8.55 4.37
C LEU A 452 -11.97 7.05 4.37
N ARG A 453 -10.95 6.23 4.12
CA ARG A 453 -11.05 4.77 4.18
C ARG A 453 -11.26 4.29 5.61
N THR A 454 -10.59 4.89 6.59
CA THR A 454 -10.80 4.61 8.02
C THR A 454 -12.22 4.94 8.44
N VAL A 455 -12.76 6.10 8.04
CA VAL A 455 -14.18 6.43 8.25
C VAL A 455 -15.10 5.39 7.62
N LYS A 456 -14.84 4.98 6.39
CA LYS A 456 -15.62 3.93 5.70
C LYS A 456 -15.56 2.62 6.48
N THR A 457 -14.38 2.20 6.94
CA THR A 457 -14.19 0.95 7.70
C THR A 457 -14.95 0.99 9.02
N VAL A 458 -14.91 2.10 9.78
CA VAL A 458 -15.74 2.27 10.99
C VAL A 458 -17.22 2.05 10.68
N LYS A 459 -17.72 2.55 9.56
CA LYS A 459 -19.12 2.35 9.16
C LYS A 459 -19.48 0.90 8.86
N THR A 460 -18.53 0.09 8.37
CA THR A 460 -18.77 -1.34 8.11
C THR A 460 -19.05 -2.13 9.37
N PHE A 461 -18.63 -1.68 10.55
CA PHE A 461 -18.96 -2.33 11.82
C PHE A 461 -20.46 -2.27 12.16
N ALA A 462 -21.25 -1.46 11.48
CA ALA A 462 -22.70 -1.44 11.58
C ALA A 462 -23.39 -2.54 10.75
N GLU A 463 -22.67 -3.17 9.82
CA GLU A 463 -23.22 -4.15 8.88
C GLU A 463 -23.02 -5.58 9.41
N PRO A 464 -23.98 -6.51 9.21
CA PRO A 464 -23.76 -7.91 9.49
C PRO A 464 -22.65 -8.47 8.61
N GLY A 465 -21.81 -9.32 9.12
CA GLY A 465 -20.71 -9.95 8.36
C GLY A 465 -20.35 -11.29 8.99
N ASP A 466 -19.80 -12.18 8.15
CA ASP A 466 -19.44 -13.55 8.54
C ASP A 466 -17.99 -13.67 9.06
N ASP A 467 -17.28 -12.55 9.20
CA ASP A 467 -15.89 -12.55 9.68
C ASP A 467 -15.84 -12.66 11.23
N PRO A 468 -15.32 -13.79 11.79
CA PRO A 468 -15.19 -13.98 13.23
C PRO A 468 -14.25 -12.96 13.91
N GLN A 469 -13.27 -12.41 13.16
CA GLN A 469 -12.33 -11.41 13.69
C GLN A 469 -13.00 -10.04 13.85
N GLY A 470 -13.95 -9.71 12.99
CA GLY A 470 -14.75 -8.48 13.08
C GLY A 470 -15.91 -8.55 14.08
N ASP A 471 -16.20 -9.71 14.68
CA ASP A 471 -17.38 -9.88 15.53
C ASP A 471 -17.31 -9.05 16.83
N LEU A 472 -16.14 -8.96 17.46
CA LEU A 472 -15.96 -8.10 18.62
C LEU A 472 -16.11 -6.61 18.27
N ALA A 473 -15.52 -6.16 17.16
CA ALA A 473 -15.63 -4.75 16.74
C ALA A 473 -17.09 -4.38 16.44
N ARG A 474 -17.87 -5.27 15.82
CA ARG A 474 -19.31 -5.06 15.60
C ARG A 474 -20.10 -4.94 16.89
N ARG A 475 -19.82 -5.82 17.88
CA ARG A 475 -20.47 -5.75 19.20
C ARG A 475 -20.14 -4.46 19.93
N VAL A 476 -18.85 -4.12 20.01
CA VAL A 476 -18.38 -2.87 20.62
C VAL A 476 -18.98 -1.64 19.95
N TYR A 477 -19.06 -1.65 18.58
CA TYR A 477 -19.70 -0.57 17.84
C TYR A 477 -21.19 -0.42 18.16
N GLY A 478 -21.89 -1.55 18.39
CA GLY A 478 -23.29 -1.56 18.83
C GLY A 478 -23.50 -0.87 20.19
N GLU A 479 -22.53 -0.95 21.09
CA GLU A 479 -22.58 -0.38 22.43
C GLU A 479 -22.29 1.12 22.48
N ILE A 480 -21.58 1.68 21.46
CA ILE A 480 -21.21 3.10 21.43
C ILE A 480 -22.43 3.97 21.14
N LYS A 481 -22.75 4.87 22.06
CA LYS A 481 -23.84 5.87 21.93
C LYS A 481 -23.42 7.05 21.08
N GLN A 482 -22.15 7.46 21.14
CA GLN A 482 -21.65 8.70 20.56
C GLN A 482 -20.82 8.47 19.30
N ARG A 483 -21.38 7.76 18.32
CA ARG A 483 -20.72 7.36 17.05
C ARG A 483 -20.15 8.54 16.25
N LYS A 484 -20.73 9.74 16.37
CA LYS A 484 -20.20 10.94 15.73
C LYS A 484 -18.74 11.24 16.15
N ARG A 485 -18.45 11.13 17.47
CA ARG A 485 -17.10 11.40 17.97
C ARG A 485 -16.07 10.44 17.38
N LEU A 486 -16.41 9.15 17.30
CA LEU A 486 -15.57 8.14 16.67
C LEU A 486 -15.34 8.46 15.18
N LEU A 487 -16.39 8.88 14.45
CA LEU A 487 -16.27 9.19 13.02
C LEU A 487 -15.45 10.47 12.77
N TRP A 488 -15.57 11.49 13.62
CA TRP A 488 -14.70 12.66 13.60
C TRP A 488 -13.25 12.26 13.95
N GLY A 489 -13.05 11.40 14.95
CA GLY A 489 -11.74 10.85 15.28
C GLY A 489 -11.13 10.10 14.09
N ALA A 490 -11.91 9.25 13.41
CA ALA A 490 -11.47 8.53 12.22
C ALA A 490 -11.13 9.45 11.03
N LEU A 491 -11.84 10.58 10.89
CA LEU A 491 -11.56 11.56 9.85
C LEU A 491 -10.29 12.39 10.13
N LEU A 492 -9.93 12.60 11.40
CA LEU A 492 -8.87 13.52 11.79
C LEU A 492 -7.64 12.85 12.42
N HIS A 493 -7.64 11.50 12.65
CA HIS A 493 -6.58 10.84 13.44
C HIS A 493 -5.16 11.09 12.91
N ASP A 494 -5.01 11.24 11.64
CA ASP A 494 -3.73 11.46 10.94
C ASP A 494 -3.55 12.87 10.38
N ILE A 495 -4.42 13.82 10.73
CA ILE A 495 -4.35 15.21 10.22
C ILE A 495 -3.01 15.88 10.55
N GLY A 496 -2.38 15.49 11.66
CA GLY A 496 -1.07 15.97 12.06
C GLY A 496 0.08 15.56 11.16
N LYS A 497 -0.11 14.55 10.28
CA LYS A 497 0.87 14.19 9.24
C LYS A 497 1.08 15.32 8.24
N GLY A 498 0.15 16.25 8.12
CA GLY A 498 0.29 17.47 7.33
C GLY A 498 1.38 18.42 7.83
N GLN A 499 1.75 18.35 9.10
CA GLN A 499 2.71 19.24 9.73
C GLN A 499 4.14 18.68 9.64
N PRO A 500 5.17 19.53 9.41
CA PRO A 500 6.56 19.09 9.33
C PRO A 500 7.10 18.62 10.68
N GLY A 501 7.98 17.59 10.69
CA GLY A 501 8.64 17.02 11.87
C GLY A 501 7.88 15.82 12.47
N GLY A 502 8.46 15.15 13.49
CA GLY A 502 7.93 13.93 14.12
C GLY A 502 6.68 14.16 14.97
N ASN A 503 6.15 13.05 15.50
CA ASN A 503 4.99 12.96 16.42
C ASN A 503 3.69 13.59 15.88
N HIS A 504 3.20 12.99 14.76
CA HIS A 504 1.95 13.46 14.12
C HIS A 504 0.72 13.37 15.04
N SER A 505 0.72 12.45 16.02
CA SER A 505 -0.41 12.28 16.95
C SER A 505 -0.57 13.50 17.88
N GLU A 506 0.53 14.03 18.43
CA GLU A 506 0.51 15.24 19.25
C GLU A 506 0.15 16.49 18.42
N LYS A 507 0.67 16.57 17.19
CA LYS A 507 0.34 17.68 16.29
C LYS A 507 -1.12 17.63 15.86
N GLY A 508 -1.64 16.46 15.59
CA GLY A 508 -3.06 16.26 15.31
C GLY A 508 -3.94 16.65 16.51
N GLU A 509 -3.57 16.23 17.73
CA GLU A 509 -4.23 16.66 18.96
C GLU A 509 -4.30 18.18 19.08
N ALA A 510 -3.21 18.89 18.77
CA ALA A 510 -3.15 20.34 18.84
C ALA A 510 -4.04 21.05 17.80
N LEU A 511 -4.27 20.44 16.63
CA LEU A 511 -5.12 21.00 15.57
C LEU A 511 -6.62 20.78 15.82
N VAL A 512 -6.99 19.64 16.40
CA VAL A 512 -8.40 19.21 16.57
C VAL A 512 -9.26 20.23 17.33
N PRO A 513 -8.80 20.87 18.44
CA PRO A 513 -9.62 21.85 19.13
C PRO A 513 -10.02 23.04 18.26
N GLY A 514 -9.09 23.58 17.46
CA GLY A 514 -9.37 24.68 16.53
C GLY A 514 -10.41 24.28 15.49
N ILE A 515 -10.19 23.14 14.82
CA ILE A 515 -11.08 22.62 13.79
C ILE A 515 -12.51 22.41 14.31
N LEU A 516 -12.65 21.72 15.45
CA LEU A 516 -13.98 21.34 15.94
C LEU A 516 -14.69 22.45 16.71
N ALA A 517 -13.97 23.39 17.34
CA ALA A 517 -14.56 24.57 17.94
C ALA A 517 -15.18 25.50 16.87
N GLU A 518 -14.50 25.68 15.72
CA GLU A 518 -15.04 26.41 14.57
C GLU A 518 -16.35 25.77 14.07
N LYS A 519 -16.47 24.43 14.12
CA LYS A 519 -17.69 23.71 13.77
C LYS A 519 -18.77 23.72 14.88
N GLY A 520 -18.51 24.39 15.99
CA GLY A 520 -19.46 24.54 17.09
C GLY A 520 -19.71 23.24 17.88
N LEU A 521 -18.75 22.33 17.92
CA LEU A 521 -18.87 21.13 18.77
C LEU A 521 -18.68 21.48 20.24
N PRO A 522 -19.38 20.80 21.17
CA PRO A 522 -19.24 21.04 22.58
C PRO A 522 -17.86 20.55 23.10
N PRO A 523 -17.29 21.19 24.15
CA PRO A 523 -15.95 20.90 24.67
C PRO A 523 -15.71 19.42 24.96
N ALA A 524 -16.67 18.71 25.55
CA ALA A 524 -16.58 17.27 25.84
C ALA A 524 -16.49 16.40 24.57
N ALA A 525 -16.98 16.87 23.42
CA ALA A 525 -16.82 16.18 22.15
C ALA A 525 -15.44 16.47 21.56
N ILE A 526 -14.98 17.72 21.67
CA ILE A 526 -13.65 18.14 21.21
C ILE A 526 -12.57 17.36 21.97
N ASP A 527 -12.65 17.30 23.29
CA ASP A 527 -11.71 16.56 24.15
C ASP A 527 -11.68 15.04 23.81
N ALA A 528 -12.85 14.45 23.58
CA ALA A 528 -12.91 13.04 23.19
C ALA A 528 -12.28 12.76 21.84
N VAL A 529 -12.45 13.65 20.85
CA VAL A 529 -11.82 13.50 19.52
C VAL A 529 -10.33 13.77 19.59
N ALA A 530 -9.90 14.82 20.32
CA ALA A 530 -8.49 15.13 20.54
C ALA A 530 -7.76 13.94 21.19
N PHE A 531 -8.37 13.34 22.22
CA PHE A 531 -7.87 12.10 22.84
C PHE A 531 -7.72 10.96 21.81
N LEU A 532 -8.73 10.72 20.98
CA LEU A 532 -8.67 9.67 19.96
C LEU A 532 -7.52 9.91 18.97
N VAL A 533 -7.33 11.16 18.53
CA VAL A 533 -6.24 11.55 17.62
C VAL A 533 -4.87 11.37 18.28
N ARG A 534 -4.72 11.77 19.54
CA ARG A 534 -3.48 11.60 20.28
C ARG A 534 -3.10 10.12 20.47
N GLU A 535 -4.08 9.32 20.88
CA GLU A 535 -3.83 7.96 21.36
C GLU A 535 -4.14 6.88 20.30
N HIS A 536 -4.44 7.23 19.03
CA HIS A 536 -4.84 6.24 18.02
C HIS A 536 -3.83 5.09 17.82
N LEU A 537 -2.54 5.34 18.07
CA LEU A 537 -1.48 4.34 17.99
C LEU A 537 -1.24 3.57 19.31
N LEU A 538 -1.84 3.99 20.43
CA LEU A 538 -1.54 3.43 21.74
C LEU A 538 -1.76 1.91 21.78
N LEU A 539 -2.98 1.45 21.45
CA LEU A 539 -3.30 0.02 21.53
C LEU A 539 -2.48 -0.82 20.53
N ALA A 540 -2.30 -0.34 19.30
CA ALA A 540 -1.52 -1.04 18.29
C ALA A 540 -0.04 -1.19 18.71
N LYS A 541 0.58 -0.09 19.16
CA LYS A 541 1.96 -0.09 19.66
C LYS A 541 2.12 -0.97 20.88
N THR A 542 1.19 -0.88 21.83
CA THR A 542 1.24 -1.69 23.07
C THR A 542 1.07 -3.16 22.74
N ALA A 543 0.08 -3.53 21.93
CA ALA A 543 -0.15 -4.93 21.54
C ALA A 543 1.04 -5.56 20.81
N ALA A 544 1.73 -4.77 19.96
CA ALA A 544 2.87 -5.24 19.19
C ALA A 544 4.19 -5.29 20.01
N ARG A 545 4.33 -4.43 21.04
CA ARG A 545 5.63 -4.21 21.69
C ARG A 545 5.67 -4.59 23.16
N ARG A 546 4.52 -4.70 23.83
CA ARG A 546 4.47 -5.01 25.27
C ARG A 546 3.93 -6.39 25.54
N ASP A 547 4.36 -6.98 26.65
CA ASP A 547 3.77 -8.22 27.13
C ASP A 547 2.34 -7.95 27.59
N ILE A 548 1.38 -8.37 26.79
CA ILE A 548 -0.04 -8.20 27.11
C ILE A 548 -0.47 -9.10 28.29
N ASN A 549 0.35 -10.06 28.71
CA ASN A 549 0.09 -10.89 29.86
C ASN A 549 0.64 -10.27 31.16
N ASP A 550 1.46 -9.24 31.05
CA ASP A 550 1.87 -8.44 32.18
C ASP A 550 0.71 -7.51 32.61
N GLU A 551 0.26 -7.63 33.86
CA GLU A 551 -0.83 -6.81 34.39
C GLU A 551 -0.50 -5.31 34.29
N GLU A 552 0.77 -4.93 34.46
CA GLU A 552 1.20 -3.53 34.36
C GLU A 552 0.95 -2.96 32.95
N THR A 553 1.03 -3.76 31.92
CA THR A 553 0.71 -3.34 30.53
C THR A 553 -0.76 -2.90 30.42
N ALA A 554 -1.68 -3.69 30.98
CA ALA A 554 -3.09 -3.34 30.99
C ALA A 554 -3.39 -2.13 31.90
N LEU A 555 -2.74 -2.04 33.06
CA LEU A 555 -2.83 -0.90 33.99
C LEU A 555 -2.30 0.38 33.37
N PHE A 556 -1.17 0.33 32.65
CA PHE A 556 -0.62 1.48 31.91
C PHE A 556 -1.63 2.02 30.90
N CYS A 557 -2.21 1.14 30.08
CA CYS A 557 -3.24 1.56 29.13
C CYS A 557 -4.49 2.10 29.84
N ALA A 558 -4.95 1.45 30.88
CA ALA A 558 -6.14 1.85 31.63
C ALA A 558 -5.98 3.24 32.29
N ARG A 559 -4.83 3.54 32.90
CA ARG A 559 -4.52 4.84 33.48
C ARG A 559 -4.53 5.95 32.42
N ARG A 560 -4.01 5.68 31.23
CA ARG A 560 -3.90 6.65 30.15
C ARG A 560 -5.25 6.89 29.47
N ILE A 561 -6.10 5.86 29.34
CA ILE A 561 -7.42 5.93 28.72
C ILE A 561 -8.49 6.43 29.71
N ASN A 562 -8.46 5.95 30.93
CA ASN A 562 -9.26 6.35 32.09
C ASN A 562 -10.80 6.37 31.91
N ASP A 563 -11.32 5.78 30.83
CA ASP A 563 -12.76 5.77 30.53
C ASP A 563 -13.10 4.61 29.58
N VAL A 564 -14.20 3.89 29.88
CA VAL A 564 -14.64 2.72 29.11
C VAL A 564 -15.12 3.11 27.70
N ASP A 565 -15.86 4.21 27.57
CA ASP A 565 -16.34 4.67 26.26
C ASP A 565 -15.17 5.15 25.37
N ARG A 566 -14.16 5.82 25.96
CA ARG A 566 -12.90 6.17 25.27
C ARG A 566 -12.16 4.91 24.81
N LEU A 567 -12.04 3.89 25.67
CA LEU A 567 -11.42 2.62 25.30
C LEU A 567 -12.14 1.96 24.12
N LYS A 568 -13.48 1.88 24.16
CA LYS A 568 -14.29 1.31 23.09
C LYS A 568 -14.09 2.06 21.76
N MET A 569 -14.13 3.40 21.79
CA MET A 569 -13.89 4.21 20.61
C MET A 569 -12.45 4.06 20.09
N LEU A 570 -11.46 4.05 20.99
CA LEU A 570 -10.05 3.89 20.62
C LEU A 570 -9.78 2.51 20.00
N TYR A 571 -10.35 1.44 20.56
CA TYR A 571 -10.26 0.10 20.00
C TYR A 571 -10.81 0.05 18.56
N LEU A 572 -12.01 0.59 18.35
CA LEU A 572 -12.62 0.62 17.02
C LEU A 572 -11.84 1.45 16.03
N LEU A 573 -11.29 2.59 16.48
CA LEU A 573 -10.43 3.41 15.65
C LEU A 573 -9.15 2.66 15.26
N THR A 574 -8.49 2.01 16.23
CA THR A 574 -7.27 1.24 15.99
C THR A 574 -7.51 0.07 15.02
N VAL A 575 -8.62 -0.65 15.17
CA VAL A 575 -9.00 -1.74 14.24
C VAL A 575 -9.26 -1.17 12.84
N ALA A 576 -10.04 -0.08 12.74
CA ALA A 576 -10.39 0.51 11.45
C ALA A 576 -9.17 1.11 10.73
N ASP A 577 -8.28 1.75 11.46
CA ASP A 577 -7.02 2.29 10.96
C ASP A 577 -6.11 1.17 10.42
N SER A 578 -5.90 0.11 11.21
CA SER A 578 -5.09 -1.05 10.79
C SER A 578 -5.66 -1.73 9.53
N MET A 579 -7.00 -1.92 9.46
CA MET A 579 -7.68 -2.46 8.28
C MET A 579 -7.56 -1.53 7.06
N ALA A 580 -7.63 -0.21 7.29
CA ALA A 580 -7.52 0.78 6.23
C ALA A 580 -6.09 0.89 5.69
N THR A 581 -5.09 0.66 6.52
CA THR A 581 -3.67 0.67 6.15
C THR A 581 -3.36 -0.48 5.19
N GLY A 582 -3.84 -1.71 5.46
CA GLY A 582 -3.69 -2.82 4.52
C GLY A 582 -3.44 -4.19 5.18
N PRO A 583 -3.32 -5.26 4.37
CA PRO A 583 -3.25 -6.64 4.87
C PRO A 583 -1.97 -6.95 5.67
N LYS A 584 -0.92 -6.17 5.50
CA LYS A 584 0.29 -6.31 6.32
C LYS A 584 0.08 -5.76 7.73
N ALA A 585 -0.70 -4.70 7.89
CA ALA A 585 -1.02 -4.08 9.18
C ALA A 585 -2.14 -4.83 9.91
N TRP A 586 -3.10 -5.40 9.18
CA TRP A 586 -4.23 -6.14 9.71
C TRP A 586 -4.23 -7.59 9.24
N ASN A 587 -3.94 -8.51 10.14
CA ASN A 587 -3.98 -9.95 9.94
C ASN A 587 -4.57 -10.64 11.20
N SER A 588 -4.73 -11.96 11.15
CA SER A 588 -5.29 -12.73 12.26
C SER A 588 -4.50 -12.59 13.57
N TRP A 589 -3.20 -12.43 13.47
CA TRP A 589 -2.31 -12.25 14.61
C TRP A 589 -2.52 -10.89 15.30
N THR A 590 -2.45 -9.77 14.53
CA THR A 590 -2.70 -8.42 15.07
C THR A 590 -4.10 -8.28 15.63
N ALA A 591 -5.10 -8.88 14.99
CA ALA A 591 -6.47 -8.90 15.48
C ALA A 591 -6.59 -9.59 16.84
N ALA A 592 -5.93 -10.76 17.01
CA ALA A 592 -5.93 -11.50 18.28
C ALA A 592 -5.26 -10.70 19.42
N LEU A 593 -4.08 -10.11 19.15
CA LEU A 593 -3.36 -9.30 20.14
C LEU A 593 -4.17 -8.07 20.59
N LEU A 594 -4.76 -7.34 19.65
CA LEU A 594 -5.58 -6.17 19.96
C LEU A 594 -6.83 -6.54 20.76
N LYS A 595 -7.48 -7.65 20.41
CA LYS A 595 -8.63 -8.18 21.15
C LYS A 595 -8.27 -8.50 22.59
N ASP A 596 -7.16 -9.24 22.80
CA ASP A 596 -6.73 -9.65 24.13
C ASP A 596 -6.36 -8.44 24.98
N LEU A 597 -5.62 -7.48 24.45
CA LEU A 597 -5.29 -6.23 25.14
C LEU A 597 -6.56 -5.44 25.50
N PHE A 598 -7.48 -5.26 24.55
CA PHE A 598 -8.74 -4.57 24.77
C PHE A 598 -9.54 -5.17 25.93
N LEU A 599 -9.71 -6.50 25.96
CA LEU A 599 -10.45 -7.19 27.00
C LEU A 599 -9.80 -7.05 28.38
N LYS A 600 -8.47 -7.08 28.45
CA LYS A 600 -7.73 -6.89 29.71
C LYS A 600 -7.85 -5.46 30.23
N VAL A 601 -7.68 -4.47 29.34
CA VAL A 601 -7.83 -3.05 29.72
C VAL A 601 -9.28 -2.75 30.14
N LEU A 602 -10.25 -3.32 29.44
CA LEU A 602 -11.67 -3.19 29.78
C LEU A 602 -11.96 -3.73 31.20
N ASN A 603 -11.43 -4.92 31.47
CA ASN A 603 -11.58 -5.53 32.80
C ASN A 603 -10.98 -4.66 33.92
N VAL A 604 -9.83 -4.05 33.69
CA VAL A 604 -9.20 -3.12 34.63
C VAL A 604 -10.07 -1.86 34.84
N LEU A 605 -10.61 -1.29 33.79
CA LEU A 605 -11.44 -0.07 33.87
C LEU A 605 -12.81 -0.33 34.52
N GLU A 606 -13.39 -1.51 34.33
CA GLU A 606 -14.69 -1.87 34.92
C GLU A 606 -14.57 -2.28 36.37
N LYS A 607 -13.49 -2.96 36.78
CA LYS A 607 -13.35 -3.55 38.13
C LYS A 607 -12.45 -2.76 39.08
N GLY A 608 -11.62 -1.85 38.56
CA GLY A 608 -10.74 -0.99 39.36
C GLY A 608 -9.78 -1.80 40.26
N GLU A 609 -9.59 -1.34 41.51
CA GLU A 609 -8.73 -2.00 42.53
C GLU A 609 -9.15 -3.43 42.93
N LEU A 610 -10.35 -3.88 42.56
CA LEU A 610 -10.79 -5.27 42.77
C LEU A 610 -10.00 -6.26 41.88
N ALA A 611 -9.36 -5.81 40.82
CA ALA A 611 -8.55 -6.67 39.94
C ALA A 611 -7.36 -7.33 40.68
N SER A 612 -6.71 -6.62 41.62
CA SER A 612 -5.57 -7.15 42.38
C SER A 612 -5.98 -8.22 43.42
N ARG A 613 -7.15 -8.08 44.06
CA ARG A 613 -7.70 -9.09 44.97
C ARG A 613 -8.21 -10.33 44.22
N GLU A 614 -8.75 -10.14 43.00
CA GLU A 614 -9.17 -11.26 42.16
C GLU A 614 -7.99 -12.06 41.62
N ALA A 615 -6.84 -11.42 41.38
CA ALA A 615 -5.62 -12.12 40.95
C ALA A 615 -5.13 -13.10 42.03
N VAL A 616 -5.11 -12.68 43.31
CA VAL A 616 -4.76 -13.56 44.44
C VAL A 616 -5.78 -14.69 44.62
N ALA A 617 -7.08 -14.38 44.51
CA ALA A 617 -8.13 -15.39 44.55
C ALA A 617 -8.10 -16.31 43.31
N GLY A 618 -7.66 -15.80 42.15
CA GLY A 618 -7.45 -16.56 40.94
C GLY A 618 -6.34 -17.59 41.06
N PHE A 619 -5.22 -17.23 41.69
CA PHE A 619 -4.14 -18.15 42.00
C PHE A 619 -4.57 -19.34 42.86
N ALA A 620 -5.31 -19.05 43.95
CA ALA A 620 -5.84 -20.10 44.82
C ALA A 620 -6.83 -21.01 44.08
N ARG A 621 -7.68 -20.45 43.22
CA ARG A 621 -8.63 -21.22 42.39
C ARG A 621 -7.91 -22.12 41.39
N LYS A 622 -6.85 -21.59 40.68
CA LYS A 622 -6.05 -22.38 39.75
C LYS A 622 -5.35 -23.54 40.42
N ARG A 623 -4.75 -23.32 41.59
CA ARG A 623 -4.12 -24.36 42.40
C ARG A 623 -5.16 -25.44 42.80
N GLY A 624 -6.34 -25.02 43.25
CA GLY A 624 -7.42 -25.93 43.56
C GLY A 624 -7.92 -26.74 42.36
N ALA A 625 -8.06 -26.10 41.21
CA ALA A 625 -8.48 -26.77 39.98
C ALA A 625 -7.44 -27.78 39.48
N LEU A 626 -6.16 -27.48 39.56
CA LEU A 626 -5.08 -28.39 39.18
C LEU A 626 -5.03 -29.62 40.13
N LEU A 627 -5.18 -29.40 41.42
CA LEU A 627 -5.25 -30.51 42.41
C LEU A 627 -6.48 -31.38 42.18
N ALA A 628 -7.64 -30.77 41.92
CA ALA A 628 -8.89 -31.51 41.68
C ALA A 628 -8.85 -32.32 40.37
N ALA A 629 -8.16 -31.80 39.34
CA ALA A 629 -7.97 -32.51 38.06
C ALA A 629 -6.85 -33.58 38.10
N THR A 630 -6.06 -33.63 39.18
CA THR A 630 -4.98 -34.60 39.34
C THR A 630 -5.48 -35.86 40.05
N PRO A 631 -5.24 -37.08 39.51
CA PRO A 631 -5.60 -38.32 40.16
C PRO A 631 -5.01 -38.43 41.59
N ALA A 632 -5.77 -38.95 42.53
CA ALA A 632 -5.41 -39.03 43.95
C ALA A 632 -3.99 -39.57 44.25
N PRO A 633 -3.47 -40.61 43.55
CA PRO A 633 -2.10 -41.09 43.76
C PRO A 633 -1.01 -40.08 43.44
N ARG A 634 -1.33 -39.08 42.58
CA ARG A 634 -0.37 -38.06 42.09
C ARG A 634 -0.56 -36.67 42.73
N GLN A 635 -1.48 -36.50 43.63
CA GLN A 635 -1.74 -35.20 44.29
C GLN A 635 -0.53 -34.73 45.10
N LYS A 636 0.19 -35.65 45.80
CA LYS A 636 1.42 -35.32 46.55
C LYS A 636 2.53 -34.88 45.60
N GLU A 637 2.65 -35.51 44.44
CA GLU A 637 3.62 -35.11 43.39
C GLU A 637 3.26 -33.68 42.87
N MET A 638 1.97 -33.41 42.64
CA MET A 638 1.50 -32.10 42.20
C MET A 638 1.76 -31.03 43.28
N GLU A 639 1.54 -31.32 44.55
CA GLU A 639 1.87 -30.39 45.65
C GLU A 639 3.38 -30.05 45.68
N ALA A 640 4.23 -31.05 45.52
CA ALA A 640 5.69 -30.84 45.43
C ALA A 640 6.07 -30.01 44.20
N LEU A 641 5.39 -30.18 43.05
CA LEU A 641 5.63 -29.41 41.85
C LEU A 641 5.28 -27.92 42.01
N PHE A 642 4.26 -27.57 42.82
CA PHE A 642 3.95 -26.14 43.09
C PHE A 642 5.10 -25.40 43.79
N GLU A 643 5.94 -26.09 44.54
CA GLU A 643 7.15 -25.49 45.13
C GLU A 643 8.26 -25.24 44.08
N VAL A 644 8.21 -25.98 42.99
CA VAL A 644 9.18 -25.87 41.88
C VAL A 644 8.74 -24.87 40.84
N LEU A 645 7.45 -24.80 40.55
CA LEU A 645 6.91 -23.91 39.54
C LEU A 645 7.04 -22.43 39.95
N SER A 646 7.46 -21.56 39.01
CA SER A 646 7.55 -20.15 39.31
C SER A 646 6.15 -19.51 39.44
N PRO A 647 5.96 -18.54 40.35
CA PRO A 647 4.67 -17.84 40.52
C PRO A 647 4.16 -17.24 39.23
N ARG A 648 5.06 -16.66 38.41
CA ARG A 648 4.73 -16.07 37.11
C ARG A 648 4.19 -17.11 36.12
N TYR A 649 4.77 -18.30 36.08
CA TYR A 649 4.26 -19.40 35.27
C TYR A 649 2.83 -19.79 35.65
N LEU A 650 2.57 -19.97 36.95
CA LEU A 650 1.25 -20.30 37.46
C LEU A 650 0.23 -19.20 37.22
N GLN A 651 0.64 -17.93 37.18
CA GLN A 651 -0.22 -16.80 36.93
C GLN A 651 -0.64 -16.71 35.46
N ASN A 652 0.30 -16.90 34.57
CA ASN A 652 0.11 -16.62 33.13
C ASN A 652 -0.42 -17.82 32.34
N ILE A 653 -0.19 -19.06 32.78
CA ILE A 653 -0.58 -20.26 32.03
C ILE A 653 -1.93 -20.83 32.55
N PRO A 654 -2.86 -21.18 31.63
CA PRO A 654 -4.11 -21.85 31.98
C PRO A 654 -3.90 -23.22 32.61
N PRO A 655 -4.82 -23.69 33.49
CA PRO A 655 -4.65 -24.99 34.19
C PRO A 655 -4.56 -26.20 33.28
N ASP A 656 -5.31 -26.23 32.19
CA ASP A 656 -5.28 -27.28 31.16
C ASP A 656 -3.93 -27.36 30.49
N VAL A 657 -3.39 -26.22 30.06
CA VAL A 657 -2.07 -26.09 29.44
C VAL A 657 -0.94 -26.45 30.45
N ILE A 658 -1.10 -26.10 31.72
CA ILE A 658 -0.14 -26.52 32.75
C ILE A 658 -0.04 -28.05 32.83
N GLN A 659 -1.14 -28.77 32.67
CA GLN A 659 -1.12 -30.25 32.66
C GLN A 659 -0.37 -30.81 31.47
N GLU A 660 -0.48 -30.20 30.29
CA GLU A 660 0.27 -30.56 29.07
C GLU A 660 1.75 -30.32 29.29
N HIS A 661 2.12 -29.14 29.82
CA HIS A 661 3.50 -28.82 30.13
C HIS A 661 4.12 -29.76 31.19
N LEU A 662 3.36 -30.16 32.17
CA LEU A 662 3.82 -31.15 33.14
C LEU A 662 3.96 -32.55 32.54
N ARG A 663 3.12 -32.91 31.56
CA ARG A 663 3.33 -34.13 30.76
C ARG A 663 4.66 -34.05 29.98
N LEU A 664 4.91 -32.93 29.32
CA LEU A 664 6.15 -32.70 28.57
C LEU A 664 7.38 -32.74 29.49
N TYR A 665 7.29 -32.09 30.67
CA TYR A 665 8.34 -32.16 31.71
C TYR A 665 8.66 -33.61 32.16
N ARG A 666 7.65 -34.45 32.34
CA ARG A 666 7.85 -35.86 32.71
C ARG A 666 8.54 -36.64 31.59
N THR A 667 8.34 -36.28 30.34
CA THR A 667 9.05 -36.94 29.21
C THR A 667 10.49 -36.48 29.03
N LEU A 668 10.87 -35.38 29.68
CA LEU A 668 12.26 -34.88 29.64
C LEU A 668 13.30 -35.90 30.14
N GLY A 669 13.08 -36.47 31.31
CA GLY A 669 13.99 -37.46 31.91
C GLY A 669 15.45 -36.97 31.85
N ASP A 670 16.34 -37.82 31.28
CA ASP A 670 17.74 -37.47 31.08
C ASP A 670 18.05 -36.76 29.77
N ARG A 671 17.05 -36.52 28.95
CA ARG A 671 17.20 -35.77 27.69
C ARG A 671 17.62 -34.33 27.95
N ARG A 672 18.31 -33.72 26.97
CA ARG A 672 18.65 -32.29 27.07
C ARG A 672 17.44 -31.38 26.93
N PHE A 673 16.56 -31.74 26.03
CA PHE A 673 15.26 -31.08 25.83
C PHE A 673 14.24 -32.04 25.20
N VAL A 674 13.00 -31.67 25.32
CA VAL A 674 11.85 -32.21 24.60
C VAL A 674 11.00 -31.03 24.14
N TRP A 675 10.32 -31.17 23.04
CA TRP A 675 9.41 -30.14 22.56
C TRP A 675 8.11 -30.72 22.01
N GLU A 676 7.12 -29.87 21.91
CA GLU A 676 5.82 -30.16 21.30
C GLU A 676 5.44 -28.99 20.39
N ILE A 677 4.90 -29.29 19.20
CA ILE A 677 4.57 -28.29 18.18
C ILE A 677 3.11 -28.44 17.84
N GLU A 678 2.33 -27.39 18.10
CA GLU A 678 0.87 -27.39 17.92
C GLU A 678 0.40 -26.22 17.05
N PRO A 679 -0.67 -26.40 16.24
CA PRO A 679 -1.30 -25.27 15.55
C PRO A 679 -2.03 -24.38 16.57
N ALA A 680 -1.88 -23.06 16.46
CA ALA A 680 -2.62 -22.13 17.30
C ALA A 680 -4.09 -22.04 16.89
N MET A 681 -5.03 -22.10 17.82
CA MET A 681 -6.48 -22.24 17.57
C MET A 681 -7.11 -21.10 16.75
N SER A 682 -6.56 -19.91 16.77
CA SER A 682 -7.16 -18.71 16.15
C SER A 682 -6.30 -18.02 15.11
N THR A 683 -5.11 -18.56 14.80
CA THR A 683 -4.14 -17.93 13.91
C THR A 683 -3.41 -18.98 13.09
N ASP A 684 -2.88 -18.58 11.92
CA ASP A 684 -2.06 -19.43 11.05
C ASP A 684 -0.61 -19.58 11.58
N THR A 685 -0.46 -19.78 12.89
CA THR A 685 0.85 -19.86 13.56
C THR A 685 1.00 -21.20 14.26
N ARG A 686 2.24 -21.52 14.69
CA ARG A 686 2.53 -22.70 15.52
C ARG A 686 2.97 -22.24 16.90
N ILE A 687 2.58 -23.02 17.92
CA ILE A 687 3.08 -22.90 19.27
C ILE A 687 4.12 -24.02 19.44
N VAL A 688 5.35 -23.64 19.75
CA VAL A 688 6.43 -24.58 20.04
C VAL A 688 6.73 -24.48 21.52
N THR A 689 6.40 -25.51 22.28
CA THR A 689 6.69 -25.60 23.70
C THR A 689 7.94 -26.47 23.90
N LEU A 690 9.04 -25.89 24.36
CA LEU A 690 10.28 -26.56 24.63
C LEU A 690 10.49 -26.68 26.14
N CYS A 691 10.71 -27.89 26.64
CA CYS A 691 11.10 -28.15 28.01
C CYS A 691 12.52 -28.74 28.01
N GLY A 692 13.44 -28.12 28.73
CA GLY A 692 14.84 -28.54 28.73
C GLY A 692 15.60 -28.21 30.01
N LYS A 693 16.81 -28.71 30.15
CA LYS A 693 17.70 -28.29 31.23
C LYS A 693 18.19 -26.89 30.97
N ASP A 694 17.98 -26.00 31.92
CA ASP A 694 18.41 -24.61 31.76
C ASP A 694 19.92 -24.50 31.70
N GLN A 695 20.40 -23.69 30.78
CA GLN A 695 21.84 -23.40 30.60
C GLN A 695 22.03 -21.99 30.03
N PRO A 696 23.11 -21.33 30.40
CA PRO A 696 23.36 -19.97 29.92
C PRO A 696 23.29 -19.83 28.40
N GLY A 697 22.48 -18.86 27.90
CA GLY A 697 22.28 -18.60 26.49
C GLY A 697 21.41 -19.62 25.75
N LEU A 698 20.60 -20.41 26.45
CA LEU A 698 19.69 -21.37 25.84
C LEU A 698 18.72 -20.68 24.84
N PHE A 699 18.10 -19.58 25.25
CA PHE A 699 17.20 -18.81 24.40
C PHE A 699 17.86 -18.33 23.11
N SER A 700 19.07 -17.76 23.22
CA SER A 700 19.84 -17.30 22.06
C SER A 700 20.14 -18.45 21.08
N ARG A 701 20.52 -19.63 21.59
CA ARG A 701 20.77 -20.81 20.75
C ARG A 701 19.51 -21.31 20.05
N ILE A 702 18.36 -21.36 20.73
CA ILE A 702 17.09 -21.75 20.14
C ILE A 702 16.70 -20.75 19.04
N ALA A 703 16.74 -19.44 19.32
CA ALA A 703 16.46 -18.39 18.37
C ALA A 703 17.35 -18.47 17.12
N GLY A 704 18.66 -18.74 17.33
CA GLY A 704 19.62 -18.92 16.24
C GLY A 704 19.34 -20.15 15.38
N VAL A 705 18.94 -21.27 15.98
CA VAL A 705 18.57 -22.49 15.25
C VAL A 705 17.26 -22.29 14.47
N PHE A 706 16.27 -21.62 15.04
CA PHE A 706 15.05 -21.28 14.33
C PHE A 706 15.36 -20.40 13.11
N THR A 707 16.16 -19.35 13.29
CA THR A 707 16.66 -18.52 12.19
C THR A 707 17.40 -19.32 11.12
N LEU A 708 18.29 -20.23 11.52
CA LEU A 708 19.04 -21.07 10.59
C LEU A 708 18.12 -21.92 9.71
N ASN A 709 16.98 -22.36 10.24
CA ASN A 709 15.98 -23.13 9.52
C ASN A 709 14.88 -22.28 8.87
N GLY A 710 14.94 -20.94 8.98
CA GLY A 710 13.98 -20.01 8.38
C GLY A 710 12.61 -20.05 9.06
N ILE A 711 12.58 -20.35 10.37
CA ILE A 711 11.41 -20.27 11.22
C ILE A 711 11.40 -18.88 11.86
N ASN A 712 10.32 -18.16 11.71
CA ASN A 712 10.19 -16.78 12.17
C ASN A 712 9.49 -16.75 13.53
N ILE A 713 10.16 -16.22 14.56
CA ILE A 713 9.60 -16.08 15.90
C ILE A 713 8.80 -14.78 15.94
N LEU A 714 7.56 -14.86 16.43
CA LEU A 714 6.66 -13.72 16.62
C LEU A 714 6.56 -13.28 18.08
N ASP A 715 6.62 -14.26 18.99
CA ASP A 715 6.51 -14.05 20.43
C ASP A 715 7.23 -15.20 21.13
N ALA A 716 7.84 -14.92 22.28
CA ALA A 716 8.44 -15.95 23.10
C ALA A 716 8.25 -15.63 24.58
N GLN A 717 7.93 -16.65 25.36
CA GLN A 717 7.85 -16.59 26.81
C GLN A 717 8.81 -17.62 27.40
N VAL A 718 9.67 -17.18 28.30
CA VAL A 718 10.69 -18.01 28.94
C VAL A 718 10.33 -18.18 30.41
N PHE A 719 10.29 -19.41 30.89
CA PHE A 719 10.04 -19.73 32.29
C PHE A 719 11.15 -20.66 32.81
N THR A 720 11.98 -20.17 33.71
CA THR A 720 12.92 -21.02 34.44
C THR A 720 12.29 -21.44 35.77
N TRP A 721 12.18 -22.75 35.99
CA TRP A 721 11.68 -23.32 37.23
C TRP A 721 12.79 -23.41 38.26
N ARG A 722 12.42 -23.48 39.55
CA ARG A 722 13.41 -23.51 40.66
C ARG A 722 14.36 -24.72 40.65
N ASN A 723 14.08 -25.75 39.87
CA ASN A 723 14.90 -26.94 39.68
C ASN A 723 15.79 -26.88 38.42
N ASN A 724 16.04 -25.68 37.89
CA ASN A 724 16.85 -25.43 36.70
C ASN A 724 16.27 -26.10 35.42
N VAL A 725 14.98 -26.18 35.33
CA VAL A 725 14.27 -26.57 34.10
C VAL A 725 13.77 -25.31 33.41
N ALA A 726 14.14 -25.12 32.15
CA ALA A 726 13.58 -24.10 31.29
C ALA A 726 12.34 -24.63 30.55
N LEU A 727 11.27 -23.88 30.57
CA LEU A 727 10.08 -24.10 29.75
C LEU A 727 9.87 -22.87 28.87
N ASP A 728 10.21 -22.99 27.61
CA ASP A 728 10.15 -21.90 26.65
C ASP A 728 9.00 -22.13 25.68
N ILE A 729 8.14 -21.14 25.53
CA ILE A 729 6.97 -21.18 24.66
C ILE A 729 7.17 -20.16 23.56
N PHE A 730 7.35 -20.66 22.34
CA PHE A 730 7.53 -19.82 21.16
C PHE A 730 6.28 -19.84 20.31
N LYS A 731 5.85 -18.67 19.86
CA LYS A 731 4.88 -18.55 18.81
C LYS A 731 5.58 -18.17 17.51
N VAL A 732 5.44 -19.03 16.51
CA VAL A 732 6.22 -18.92 15.28
C VAL A 732 5.32 -18.96 14.04
N GLN A 733 5.77 -18.36 12.96
CA GLN A 733 5.16 -18.55 11.65
C GLN A 733 5.51 -19.93 11.12
N PRO A 734 4.55 -20.70 10.56
CA PRO A 734 4.86 -21.96 9.92
C PRO A 734 5.77 -21.73 8.71
N PRO A 735 6.55 -22.74 8.32
CA PRO A 735 7.29 -22.67 7.07
C PRO A 735 6.37 -22.38 5.87
N PRO A 736 6.83 -21.65 4.86
CA PRO A 736 5.99 -21.24 3.72
C PRO A 736 5.41 -22.40 2.89
N ASP A 737 6.05 -23.59 2.97
CA ASP A 737 5.62 -24.80 2.25
C ASP A 737 5.06 -25.84 3.24
N PRO A 738 3.73 -26.05 3.25
CA PRO A 738 3.09 -27.01 4.17
C PRO A 738 3.49 -28.47 3.91
N ILE A 739 3.91 -28.81 2.69
CA ILE A 739 4.24 -30.20 2.29
C ILE A 739 5.52 -30.65 2.99
N PHE A 740 6.48 -29.73 3.20
CA PHE A 740 7.77 -30.04 3.83
C PHE A 740 7.88 -29.52 5.27
N GLU A 741 6.76 -29.21 5.91
CA GLU A 741 6.77 -28.68 7.28
C GLU A 741 7.37 -29.67 8.27
N SER A 742 6.99 -30.95 8.22
CA SER A 742 7.50 -32.00 9.10
C SER A 742 9.03 -32.16 8.97
N ASP A 743 9.54 -32.31 7.74
CA ASP A 743 10.97 -32.47 7.46
C ASP A 743 11.78 -31.27 7.98
N LYS A 744 11.18 -30.10 7.98
CA LYS A 744 11.83 -28.89 8.45
C LYS A 744 11.90 -28.86 9.98
N TRP A 745 10.88 -29.34 10.67
CA TRP A 745 10.91 -29.47 12.12
C TRP A 745 11.93 -30.54 12.56
N ASP A 746 11.97 -31.69 11.90
CA ASP A 746 12.97 -32.75 12.17
C ASP A 746 14.41 -32.24 12.01
N ARG A 747 14.65 -31.46 10.95
CA ARG A 747 15.96 -30.81 10.73
C ARG A 747 16.27 -29.76 11.80
N THR A 748 15.28 -29.03 12.25
CA THR A 748 15.43 -28.02 13.29
C THR A 748 15.80 -28.68 14.61
N GLU A 749 15.15 -29.80 14.95
CA GLU A 749 15.48 -30.60 16.13
C GLU A 749 16.93 -31.12 16.11
N GLN A 750 17.35 -31.67 14.97
CA GLN A 750 18.75 -32.13 14.78
C GLN A 750 19.77 -31.00 14.95
N HIS A 751 19.49 -29.82 14.37
CA HIS A 751 20.35 -28.65 14.52
C HIS A 751 20.37 -28.13 15.96
N LEU A 752 19.26 -28.20 16.69
CA LEU A 752 19.21 -27.79 18.08
C LEU A 752 20.04 -28.77 18.96
N HIS A 753 19.87 -30.07 18.76
CA HIS A 753 20.71 -31.07 19.44
C HIS A 753 22.20 -30.81 19.17
N ALA A 754 22.59 -30.64 17.92
CA ALA A 754 24.01 -30.42 17.55
C ALA A 754 24.54 -29.09 18.14
N THR A 755 23.71 -28.06 18.23
CA THR A 755 24.07 -26.75 18.82
C THR A 755 24.26 -26.86 20.33
N LEU A 756 23.35 -27.55 21.03
CA LEU A 756 23.41 -27.72 22.48
C LEU A 756 24.58 -28.67 22.92
N GLU A 757 25.02 -29.53 22.04
CA GLU A 757 26.18 -30.39 22.23
C GLU A 757 27.50 -29.74 21.80
N GLY A 758 27.48 -28.52 21.28
CA GLY A 758 28.65 -27.81 20.80
C GLY A 758 29.21 -28.35 19.47
N ARG A 759 28.48 -29.24 18.78
CA ARG A 759 28.90 -29.84 17.49
C ARG A 759 28.59 -28.94 16.29
N LEU A 760 27.72 -27.96 16.46
CA LEU A 760 27.35 -26.99 15.43
C LEU A 760 27.79 -25.57 15.84
N ASP A 761 28.71 -24.97 15.07
CA ASP A 761 29.01 -23.54 15.21
C ASP A 761 27.91 -22.72 14.54
N LEU A 762 26.95 -22.32 15.35
CA LEU A 762 25.77 -21.55 14.93
C LEU A 762 26.16 -20.19 14.33
N SER A 763 27.13 -19.51 14.95
CA SER A 763 27.61 -18.21 14.50
C SER A 763 28.25 -18.27 13.11
N ALA A 764 29.06 -19.30 12.85
CA ALA A 764 29.69 -19.50 11.53
C ALA A 764 28.62 -19.81 10.45
N ARG A 765 27.64 -20.65 10.80
CA ARG A 765 26.54 -21.01 9.88
C ARG A 765 25.65 -19.81 9.54
N LEU A 766 25.29 -19.01 10.51
CA LEU A 766 24.50 -17.80 10.30
C LEU A 766 25.29 -16.74 9.50
N ARG A 767 26.59 -16.56 9.75
CA ARG A 767 27.46 -15.70 8.93
C ARG A 767 27.53 -16.17 7.47
N SER A 768 27.60 -17.49 7.23
CA SER A 768 27.61 -18.04 5.86
C SER A 768 26.27 -17.73 5.14
N ARG A 769 25.15 -17.84 5.85
CA ARG A 769 23.83 -17.52 5.31
C ARG A 769 23.68 -16.02 4.99
N LEU A 770 24.25 -15.15 5.82
CA LEU A 770 24.31 -13.71 5.56
C LEU A 770 25.05 -13.35 4.27
N LYS A 771 26.14 -14.08 3.93
CA LYS A 771 26.88 -13.84 2.67
C LYS A 771 26.04 -14.14 1.42
N THR A 772 25.09 -15.05 1.50
CA THR A 772 24.18 -15.41 0.40
C THR A 772 22.86 -14.62 0.44
N PHE A 773 22.59 -13.97 1.55
CA PHE A 773 21.42 -13.12 1.71
C PHE A 773 21.64 -11.83 0.91
N ARG A 774 20.82 -11.65 -0.12
CA ARG A 774 20.64 -10.34 -0.75
C ARG A 774 19.47 -9.71 -0.02
N PRO A 775 19.69 -8.66 0.78
CA PRO A 775 18.56 -7.93 1.35
C PRO A 775 17.63 -7.53 0.21
N PRO A 776 16.32 -7.60 0.37
CA PRO A 776 15.43 -6.84 -0.48
C PRO A 776 15.99 -5.42 -0.43
N ARG A 777 16.39 -4.89 -1.60
CA ARG A 777 17.20 -3.65 -1.74
C ARG A 777 16.77 -2.60 -0.73
N PRO A 778 17.71 -1.82 -0.18
CA PRO A 778 17.46 -0.99 0.98
C PRO A 778 16.20 -0.18 0.78
N ALA A 779 15.30 -0.30 1.73
CA ALA A 779 14.18 0.62 1.84
C ALA A 779 14.79 2.02 1.86
N ALA A 780 14.28 2.86 1.04
CA ALA A 780 14.85 4.17 0.72
C ALA A 780 14.73 5.20 1.84
N MET A 781 14.51 4.77 3.06
CA MET A 781 14.52 5.61 4.25
C MET A 781 15.68 5.21 5.16
N ASP A 782 16.61 6.12 5.24
CA ASP A 782 17.66 6.16 6.25
C ASP A 782 16.99 6.46 7.61
N ARG A 783 16.42 5.45 8.25
CA ARG A 783 16.00 5.55 9.64
C ARG A 783 17.16 5.04 10.48
N PRO A 784 17.74 5.92 11.30
CA PRO A 784 18.87 5.52 12.12
C PRO A 784 18.46 4.38 13.04
N ARG A 785 19.33 3.40 13.16
CA ARG A 785 19.23 2.35 14.16
C ARG A 785 19.07 3.00 15.54
N ARG A 786 18.24 2.41 16.39
CA ARG A 786 17.97 2.95 17.71
C ARG A 786 17.82 1.82 18.72
N ILE A 787 18.47 1.95 19.86
CA ILE A 787 18.34 1.03 20.98
C ILE A 787 17.81 1.83 22.18
N GLU A 788 16.64 1.46 22.65
CA GLU A 788 15.98 2.10 23.78
C GLU A 788 15.93 1.13 24.96
N VAL A 789 16.23 1.64 26.14
CA VAL A 789 16.13 0.88 27.39
C VAL A 789 15.15 1.62 28.29
N ASP A 790 14.06 0.94 28.66
CA ASP A 790 12.97 1.45 29.48
C ASP A 790 12.91 0.70 30.81
N ASN A 791 13.18 1.44 31.89
CA ASN A 791 13.12 0.96 33.26
C ASN A 791 11.89 1.48 34.02
N HIS A 792 10.97 2.19 33.33
CA HIS A 792 9.82 2.85 33.97
C HIS A 792 8.51 2.12 33.75
N THR A 793 8.35 1.47 32.59
CA THR A 793 7.10 0.82 32.20
C THR A 793 6.85 -0.49 32.93
N SER A 794 7.88 -1.21 33.36
CA SER A 794 7.76 -2.42 34.17
C SER A 794 8.43 -2.26 35.53
N SER A 795 7.75 -2.65 36.60
CA SER A 795 8.33 -2.70 37.95
C SER A 795 9.33 -3.85 38.12
N PHE A 796 9.27 -4.86 37.25
CA PHE A 796 10.03 -6.12 37.42
C PHE A 796 11.15 -6.31 36.40
N PHE A 797 11.06 -5.68 35.22
CA PHE A 797 11.97 -5.93 34.10
C PHE A 797 12.58 -4.63 33.59
N THR A 798 13.81 -4.73 33.10
CA THR A 798 14.35 -3.79 32.14
C THR A 798 13.83 -4.20 30.76
N ILE A 799 13.25 -3.24 30.03
CA ILE A 799 12.74 -3.46 28.67
C ILE A 799 13.75 -2.88 27.69
N VAL A 800 14.24 -3.73 26.79
CA VAL A 800 15.20 -3.32 25.74
C VAL A 800 14.48 -3.39 24.40
N GLU A 801 14.33 -2.26 23.73
CA GLU A 801 13.74 -2.14 22.39
C GLU A 801 14.84 -1.88 21.37
N VAL A 802 14.96 -2.75 20.38
CA VAL A 802 15.97 -2.65 19.31
C VAL A 802 15.26 -2.38 17.98
N PHE A 803 15.57 -1.23 17.39
CA PHE A 803 15.07 -0.82 16.07
C PHE A 803 16.17 -1.04 15.05
N ALA A 804 16.03 -2.01 14.17
CA ALA A 804 17.04 -2.36 13.19
C ALA A 804 16.41 -2.86 11.87
N GLU A 805 17.20 -2.89 10.81
CA GLU A 805 16.82 -3.58 9.57
C GLU A 805 16.74 -5.09 9.80
N ASP A 806 15.77 -5.76 9.17
CA ASP A 806 15.63 -7.21 9.28
C ASP A 806 16.68 -7.92 8.43
N PHE A 807 17.41 -8.81 9.07
CA PHE A 807 18.35 -9.70 8.38
C PHE A 807 18.42 -11.06 9.09
N PRO A 808 18.77 -12.14 8.38
CA PRO A 808 18.90 -13.46 8.99
C PRO A 808 19.94 -13.48 10.12
N GLY A 809 19.49 -13.76 11.34
CA GLY A 809 20.33 -13.79 12.53
C GLY A 809 20.29 -12.53 13.39
N LEU A 810 19.45 -11.54 13.07
CA LEU A 810 19.27 -10.34 13.90
C LEU A 810 18.92 -10.74 15.35
N LEU A 811 17.83 -11.52 15.52
CA LEU A 811 17.38 -11.97 16.85
C LEU A 811 18.48 -12.72 17.61
N PHE A 812 19.22 -13.61 16.94
CA PHE A 812 20.34 -14.32 17.57
C PHE A 812 21.44 -13.35 18.05
N ARG A 813 21.80 -12.36 17.24
CA ARG A 813 22.84 -11.38 17.61
C ARG A 813 22.44 -10.52 18.78
N ILE A 814 21.19 -10.05 18.81
CA ILE A 814 20.67 -9.25 19.92
C ILE A 814 20.66 -10.09 21.20
N THR A 815 20.11 -11.30 21.16
CA THR A 815 20.01 -12.16 22.35
C THR A 815 21.37 -12.65 22.84
N ASP A 816 22.35 -12.88 21.95
CA ASP A 816 23.72 -13.16 22.31
C ASP A 816 24.42 -11.94 22.94
N ALA A 817 24.14 -10.72 22.44
CA ALA A 817 24.64 -9.49 23.04
C ALA A 817 24.06 -9.25 24.44
N LEU A 818 22.78 -9.45 24.62
CA LEU A 818 22.11 -9.38 25.94
C LEU A 818 22.73 -10.39 26.91
N PHE A 819 22.91 -11.62 26.46
CA PHE A 819 23.58 -12.65 27.27
C PHE A 819 25.00 -12.25 27.66
N ARG A 820 25.81 -11.67 26.75
CA ARG A 820 27.17 -11.17 27.05
C ARG A 820 27.16 -10.00 28.05
N CYS A 821 26.07 -9.25 28.12
CA CYS A 821 25.85 -8.24 29.15
C CYS A 821 25.46 -8.81 30.53
N GLY A 822 25.33 -10.13 30.66
CA GLY A 822 24.90 -10.79 31.88
C GLY A 822 23.37 -10.71 32.07
N LEU A 823 22.62 -10.54 31.00
CA LEU A 823 21.16 -10.43 31.04
C LEU A 823 20.48 -11.72 30.56
N ASP A 824 19.44 -12.08 31.27
CA ASP A 824 18.55 -13.20 30.92
C ASP A 824 17.27 -12.67 30.31
N VAL A 825 16.82 -13.30 29.22
CA VAL A 825 15.60 -12.90 28.47
C VAL A 825 14.42 -13.68 29.02
N TRP A 826 13.41 -12.97 29.51
CA TRP A 826 12.18 -13.53 30.08
C TRP A 826 10.99 -13.48 29.12
N VAL A 827 10.92 -12.46 28.27
CA VAL A 827 9.93 -12.32 27.21
C VAL A 827 10.62 -11.67 26.01
N ALA A 828 10.35 -12.17 24.83
CA ALA A 828 10.75 -11.54 23.59
C ALA A 828 9.55 -11.35 22.67
N LYS A 829 9.36 -10.13 22.17
CA LYS A 829 8.34 -9.81 21.19
C LYS A 829 9.00 -9.29 19.93
N ILE A 830 8.75 -9.99 18.85
CA ILE A 830 9.37 -9.74 17.56
C ILE A 830 8.32 -9.14 16.64
N ALA A 831 8.44 -7.85 16.37
CA ALA A 831 7.50 -7.14 15.51
C ALA A 831 8.24 -6.56 14.30
N THR A 832 7.96 -7.09 13.14
CA THR A 832 8.40 -6.45 11.89
C THR A 832 7.45 -5.31 11.58
N ASN A 833 7.85 -4.08 11.88
CA ASN A 833 7.14 -2.86 11.51
C ASN A 833 7.79 -2.27 10.27
N VAL A 834 7.02 -2.24 9.18
CA VAL A 834 7.17 -1.43 7.96
C VAL A 834 8.54 -1.47 7.28
N ASP A 835 9.59 -0.96 7.89
CA ASP A 835 10.96 -0.85 7.37
C ASP A 835 12.01 -1.17 8.43
N GLN A 836 11.58 -1.41 9.66
CA GLN A 836 12.44 -1.80 10.78
C GLN A 836 11.79 -2.93 11.56
N VAL A 837 12.60 -3.89 11.96
CA VAL A 837 12.22 -4.82 13.01
C VAL A 837 12.30 -4.07 14.34
N VAL A 838 11.27 -4.22 15.15
CA VAL A 838 11.26 -3.74 16.54
C VAL A 838 11.24 -4.95 17.43
N ASP A 839 12.39 -5.37 17.89
CA ASP A 839 12.52 -6.47 18.82
C ASP A 839 12.50 -5.91 20.25
N VAL A 840 11.58 -6.40 21.07
CA VAL A 840 11.40 -5.97 22.45
C VAL A 840 11.70 -7.11 23.40
N PHE A 841 12.66 -6.92 24.28
CA PHE A 841 13.11 -7.91 25.26
C PHE A 841 12.83 -7.42 26.67
N TYR A 842 12.18 -8.25 27.47
CA TYR A 842 12.05 -8.09 28.90
C TYR A 842 13.18 -8.89 29.55
N VAL A 843 14.14 -8.18 30.16
CA VAL A 843 15.37 -8.77 30.68
C VAL A 843 15.58 -8.49 32.16
N ARG A 844 16.33 -9.35 32.81
CA ARG A 844 16.91 -9.15 34.14
C ARG A 844 18.35 -9.61 34.12
N ASP A 845 19.14 -9.17 35.09
CA ASP A 845 20.44 -9.76 35.32
C ASP A 845 20.34 -11.22 35.86
N PHE A 846 21.44 -11.92 35.96
CA PHE A 846 21.44 -13.31 36.44
C PHE A 846 21.08 -13.44 37.93
N ASP A 847 21.10 -12.34 38.68
CA ASP A 847 20.66 -12.27 40.08
C ASP A 847 19.16 -11.90 40.19
N GLY A 848 18.47 -11.73 39.03
CA GLY A 848 17.06 -11.42 38.93
C GLY A 848 16.71 -9.94 39.15
N GLN A 849 17.69 -9.04 39.12
CA GLN A 849 17.48 -7.60 39.28
C GLN A 849 17.30 -6.89 37.94
N LYS A 850 16.78 -5.69 37.96
CA LYS A 850 16.73 -4.81 36.79
C LYS A 850 18.11 -4.21 36.53
N ALA A 851 18.45 -4.03 35.27
CA ALA A 851 19.64 -3.28 34.86
C ALA A 851 19.29 -1.78 34.82
N ASP A 852 19.23 -1.12 35.98
CA ASP A 852 18.80 0.27 36.11
C ASP A 852 19.96 1.26 36.35
N ASP A 853 21.17 0.77 36.55
CA ASP A 853 22.37 1.61 36.60
C ASP A 853 22.65 2.23 35.20
N PRO A 854 22.78 3.56 35.09
CA PRO A 854 23.08 4.25 33.83
C PRO A 854 24.28 3.68 33.08
N ALA A 855 25.37 3.30 33.77
CA ALA A 855 26.56 2.70 33.17
C ALA A 855 26.28 1.30 32.58
N GLU A 856 25.40 0.56 33.21
CA GLU A 856 24.96 -0.73 32.71
C GLU A 856 24.06 -0.59 31.49
N VAL A 857 23.14 0.38 31.52
CA VAL A 857 22.28 0.73 30.38
C VAL A 857 23.12 1.13 29.15
N ASP A 858 24.14 1.96 29.34
CA ASP A 858 25.04 2.37 28.27
C ASP A 858 25.85 1.19 27.72
N ARG A 859 26.30 0.27 28.59
CA ARG A 859 26.98 -0.98 28.20
C ARG A 859 26.09 -1.88 27.37
N ILE A 860 24.80 -2.03 27.74
CA ILE A 860 23.82 -2.80 27.00
C ILE A 860 23.65 -2.23 25.60
N LYS A 861 23.43 -0.91 25.49
CA LYS A 861 23.29 -0.24 24.19
C LYS A 861 24.53 -0.43 23.31
N ALA A 862 25.71 -0.19 23.83
CA ALA A 862 26.97 -0.33 23.10
C ALA A 862 27.20 -1.78 22.65
N THR A 863 26.94 -2.77 23.51
CA THR A 863 27.15 -4.20 23.17
C THR A 863 26.19 -4.67 22.09
N ILE A 864 24.96 -4.21 22.11
CA ILE A 864 23.99 -4.52 21.04
C ILE A 864 24.38 -3.81 19.74
N GLU A 865 24.79 -2.54 19.79
CA GLU A 865 25.24 -1.78 18.62
C GLU A 865 26.43 -2.48 17.94
N ASP A 866 27.43 -2.92 18.69
CA ASP A 866 28.60 -3.65 18.19
C ASP A 866 28.25 -5.04 17.61
N ALA A 867 27.20 -5.68 18.10
CA ALA A 867 26.72 -6.95 17.59
C ALA A 867 26.03 -6.85 16.23
N LEU A 868 25.52 -5.67 15.89
CA LEU A 868 24.81 -5.43 14.62
C LEU A 868 25.81 -5.12 13.48
N PRO A 869 25.52 -5.46 12.21
CA PRO A 869 26.40 -5.12 11.09
C PRO A 869 26.61 -3.62 11.01
N PRO A 870 27.78 -3.13 10.56
CA PRO A 870 27.99 -1.70 10.40
C PRO A 870 26.95 -1.09 9.42
N GLU A 871 26.45 0.08 9.70
CA GLU A 871 25.63 0.83 8.76
C GLU A 871 26.41 1.06 7.47
N ASN A 872 25.76 0.90 6.33
CA ASN A 872 26.46 0.95 5.04
C ASN A 872 26.93 2.40 4.78
N PRO A 873 28.24 2.72 4.76
CA PRO A 873 28.75 4.08 4.64
C PRO A 873 28.47 4.72 3.27
N ALA A 874 27.89 4.00 2.32
CA ALA A 874 27.47 4.53 1.03
C ALA A 874 26.21 5.39 1.07
N ALA A 875 25.52 5.49 2.23
CA ALA A 875 24.33 6.31 2.41
C ALA A 875 24.64 7.77 2.84
N HIS A 876 25.83 8.03 3.37
CA HIS A 876 26.26 9.39 3.70
C HIS A 876 27.44 9.81 2.82
N PRO A 877 27.26 10.64 1.77
CA PRO A 877 28.39 11.36 1.21
C PRO A 877 28.93 12.30 2.31
N PRO A 878 30.25 12.39 2.50
CA PRO A 878 30.82 13.28 3.51
C PRO A 878 30.30 14.70 3.27
N ASN A 879 29.88 15.34 4.34
CA ASN A 879 29.39 16.72 4.34
C ASN A 879 30.50 17.63 3.80
N PRO A 880 30.32 18.34 2.66
CA PRO A 880 31.42 19.14 2.07
C PRO A 880 31.82 20.36 2.89
N MET A 881 31.28 20.55 4.10
CA MET A 881 31.59 21.70 4.94
C MET A 881 32.63 21.46 6.06
N GLU A 882 33.12 20.23 6.25
CA GLU A 882 34.15 19.97 7.29
C GLU A 882 35.59 19.95 6.75
N GLU A 883 35.82 20.09 5.44
CA GLU A 883 37.18 20.13 4.88
C GLU A 883 37.79 21.56 4.74
N THR A 884 37.12 22.62 5.17
CA THR A 884 37.63 23.99 5.00
C THR A 884 38.19 24.67 6.30
N GLU A 885 38.23 23.99 7.44
CA GLU A 885 38.79 24.58 8.67
C GLU A 885 40.14 24.00 9.15
N SER A 886 40.80 23.11 8.41
CA SER A 886 42.11 22.58 8.87
C SER A 886 43.33 22.98 8.04
N HIS A 887 43.27 24.03 7.20
CA HIS A 887 44.43 24.43 6.34
C HIS A 887 44.87 25.89 6.45
N ASP A 888 44.59 26.56 7.60
CA ASP A 888 45.18 27.91 7.83
C ASP A 888 45.65 28.10 9.28
N ARG A 889 46.56 27.28 9.73
CA ARG A 889 47.45 27.60 10.87
C ARG A 889 48.79 26.89 10.76
N LYS A 890 49.64 27.32 9.77
CA LYS A 890 51.10 27.26 9.85
C LYS A 890 51.66 28.11 8.71
N THR A 891 51.99 29.35 9.04
CA THR A 891 53.13 30.15 8.58
C THR A 891 52.79 31.63 8.80
N VAL A 892 53.31 32.15 9.76
CA VAL A 892 54.20 33.32 10.12
C VAL A 892 54.06 33.57 11.60
#